data_1fd3ee87e42256058e35bf23d13f62ba
#
_entry.id   1fd3ee87e42256058e35bf23d13f62ba
#
_cell.length_a   1.000
_cell.length_b   1.000
_cell.length_c   1.000
_cell.angle_alpha   90.00
_cell.angle_beta   90.00
_cell.angle_gamma   90.00
#
_symmetry.space_group_name_H-M   'P 1'
#
loop_
_entity.id
_entity.type
_entity.pdbx_description
1 polymer ?
#
loop_
_entity_poly.entity_id
_entity_poly.type
_entity_poly.pdbx_seq_one_letter_code
_entity_poly.pdbx_strand_id
1 'polypeptide(L)'
;MEKTYNPTSIEQDLYKTWEEQGYFKPHGDTSKDAYSIMIPPPNVTGSLHMGHAFQDTIMDTLIRCQRMKGKNTLWQVGTDHAGIATQMVVERKIAAEEGKTKHDYGRDAFIDKIWEWKAESGGTITKQLRRLGASVDWDRERFTMDDGFYKAVQEVFVRLYKDDLIYRGKRLVNWDPKLHTAISDLEVENKETKGHMWHFRYPLADGVKTADGKDYIVVATTRPETMLGDTGVAVNPEDPRYKDLIGKEIILPIVGRRIPIVGDEHADMEKGTGCVKITPAHDFNDYEVGKRHNLPMINIFTFDANIRDVAEVFNTKGEASDVYSGDLPAKYQGMERFAARKAIVAEFEQLGLLQEIKDHDLTVPYGDRGGVVIEPMLTDQWYVRAGILAKPAVEAVENGDIQFVPKQYENMYFSWMRDIQDWCISRQLWWGHRIPAWYDEQGNVFVGRNEEEVRAENNIAADVALRQDDDVLDTWFSSALWTFGTLGWPEKTPELKVFHPTDVLVTGFDIIFFWVARMIMMTMHFCKDEDGKAQVPFKTVYVTGLIRDENGDKMSKSKGNVLDPIDMIDGIDLESLVAKRTGNMMQPQLAAKIEKNTRKTFENGIEAYGTDSLRFTLAAMASTGRDINWDMKRLEGYRNFCNKLWNASRYVLMNTEEQDCGFAAGAELEYSLADKWIESQFELAAKEFNGHIDNFRLDMAANTLYEFIWNQFCDWYLELTKPVLWKSTEAQQRATRRTLISVLEKTLRLAHPVIPYITETIWQSVKPLVDGVEGDTIMLQALPQYDAANFNQEALDDIEWVKAFITSIRNLRAEYDINPGKPLEVMLKAANEQDAARIEANKPVLVSLAKLESIRVLADGEATPACATALVGKSELMIPMAGLIDKDAELDRLAKEIAKTQGEIARIEGKLGNEGFVAKAPEAVITKEREKLAGYQEALVKLEQQKATIAAL
;
A
#
# COMPACT_ATOMS: atom_id res chain seq x y z
N MET A 1 -8.74 -30.96 -20.90
CA MET A 1 -8.85 -30.16 -19.65
C MET A 1 -9.76 -30.87 -18.64
N GLU A 2 -9.36 -30.77 -17.38
CA GLU A 2 -10.18 -31.30 -16.28
C GLU A 2 -11.55 -30.62 -16.23
N LYS A 3 -12.53 -31.34 -15.66
CA LYS A 3 -13.92 -30.86 -15.58
C LYS A 3 -14.06 -29.61 -14.72
N THR A 4 -13.26 -29.49 -13.65
CA THR A 4 -13.26 -28.38 -12.75
C THR A 4 -11.85 -27.79 -12.61
N TYR A 5 -11.75 -26.49 -12.40
CA TYR A 5 -10.48 -25.82 -12.13
C TYR A 5 -10.07 -26.11 -10.69
N ASN A 6 -8.90 -26.71 -10.51
CA ASN A 6 -8.30 -26.98 -9.21
C ASN A 6 -6.92 -26.34 -9.13
N PRO A 7 -6.80 -25.13 -8.57
CA PRO A 7 -5.52 -24.41 -8.52
C PRO A 7 -4.46 -25.14 -7.69
N THR A 8 -4.86 -25.84 -6.64
CA THR A 8 -3.94 -26.55 -5.74
C THR A 8 -3.08 -27.57 -6.45
N SER A 9 -3.62 -28.26 -7.47
CA SER A 9 -2.89 -29.29 -8.22
C SER A 9 -1.97 -28.72 -9.31
N ILE A 10 -2.05 -27.43 -9.59
CA ILE A 10 -1.43 -26.82 -10.76
C ILE A 10 -0.32 -25.84 -10.39
N GLU A 11 -0.57 -24.99 -9.42
CA GLU A 11 0.22 -23.79 -9.19
C GLU A 11 1.67 -24.05 -8.84
N GLN A 12 1.96 -24.95 -7.93
CA GLN A 12 3.33 -25.19 -7.47
C GLN A 12 4.19 -25.82 -8.57
N ASP A 13 3.63 -26.76 -9.32
CA ASP A 13 4.35 -27.40 -10.42
C ASP A 13 4.63 -26.43 -11.57
N LEU A 14 3.66 -25.59 -11.91
CA LEU A 14 3.86 -24.53 -12.92
C LEU A 14 4.93 -23.55 -12.51
N TYR A 15 4.89 -23.08 -11.29
CA TYR A 15 5.88 -22.10 -10.81
C TYR A 15 7.28 -22.69 -10.85
N LYS A 16 7.43 -23.92 -10.40
CA LYS A 16 8.71 -24.65 -10.45
C LYS A 16 9.23 -24.76 -11.88
N THR A 17 8.37 -25.09 -12.83
CA THR A 17 8.73 -25.16 -14.25
C THR A 17 9.19 -23.80 -14.76
N TRP A 18 8.46 -22.73 -14.48
CA TRP A 18 8.84 -21.38 -14.90
C TRP A 18 10.21 -20.96 -14.36
N GLU A 19 10.44 -21.24 -13.08
CA GLU A 19 11.71 -20.91 -12.43
C GLU A 19 12.87 -21.72 -13.01
N GLU A 20 12.72 -23.03 -13.16
CA GLU A 20 13.75 -23.92 -13.71
C GLU A 20 14.08 -23.61 -15.18
N GLN A 21 13.09 -23.21 -15.97
CA GLN A 21 13.29 -22.83 -17.36
C GLN A 21 13.88 -21.43 -17.54
N GLY A 22 14.02 -20.67 -16.47
CA GLY A 22 14.61 -19.34 -16.50
C GLY A 22 13.74 -18.27 -17.14
N TYR A 23 12.42 -18.43 -17.16
CA TYR A 23 11.51 -17.47 -17.81
C TYR A 23 11.45 -16.12 -17.10
N PHE A 24 11.84 -16.04 -15.82
CA PHE A 24 11.83 -14.80 -15.06
C PHE A 24 13.06 -13.91 -15.31
N LYS A 25 14.09 -14.46 -15.91
CA LYS A 25 15.37 -13.77 -16.12
C LYS A 25 15.27 -12.76 -17.26
N PRO A 26 16.02 -11.65 -17.20
CA PRO A 26 16.21 -10.78 -18.35
C PRO A 26 16.77 -11.59 -19.53
N HIS A 27 16.29 -11.35 -20.75
CA HIS A 27 16.80 -12.07 -21.94
C HIS A 27 18.18 -11.57 -22.39
N GLY A 28 18.64 -10.41 -21.86
CA GLY A 28 19.97 -9.89 -22.12
C GLY A 28 20.16 -9.19 -23.48
N ASP A 29 19.12 -9.05 -24.28
CA ASP A 29 19.19 -8.34 -25.55
C ASP A 29 19.21 -6.83 -25.30
N THR A 30 20.41 -6.22 -25.38
CA THR A 30 20.62 -4.80 -25.15
C THR A 30 20.10 -3.91 -26.28
N SER A 31 19.69 -4.49 -27.42
CA SER A 31 19.01 -3.74 -28.50
C SER A 31 17.54 -3.44 -28.14
N LYS A 32 16.99 -4.13 -27.15
CA LYS A 32 15.64 -3.91 -26.64
C LYS A 32 15.69 -2.98 -25.42
N ASP A 33 14.61 -2.21 -25.23
CA ASP A 33 14.47 -1.36 -24.05
C ASP A 33 14.51 -2.20 -22.77
N ALA A 34 15.20 -1.69 -21.76
CA ALA A 34 15.21 -2.29 -20.45
C ALA A 34 14.02 -1.80 -19.62
N TYR A 35 13.54 -2.66 -18.74
CA TYR A 35 12.54 -2.30 -17.74
C TYR A 35 12.89 -2.99 -16.44
N SER A 36 12.94 -2.24 -15.35
CA SER A 36 13.30 -2.81 -14.06
C SER A 36 12.44 -2.26 -12.93
N ILE A 37 12.17 -3.13 -11.97
CA ILE A 37 11.52 -2.80 -10.70
C ILE A 37 12.36 -3.42 -9.59
N MET A 38 12.57 -2.65 -8.50
CA MET A 38 13.15 -3.16 -7.27
C MET A 38 12.02 -3.50 -6.29
N ILE A 39 11.98 -4.72 -5.80
CA ILE A 39 11.04 -5.07 -4.75
C ILE A 39 11.36 -4.24 -3.51
N PRO A 40 10.36 -3.67 -2.79
CA PRO A 40 10.61 -3.20 -1.44
C PRO A 40 11.04 -4.41 -0.59
N PRO A 41 12.30 -4.45 -0.12
CA PRO A 41 12.81 -5.67 0.50
C PRO A 41 12.09 -5.93 1.82
N PRO A 42 11.34 -7.06 1.94
CA PRO A 42 10.66 -7.35 3.19
C PRO A 42 11.65 -7.62 4.31
N ASN A 43 11.26 -7.21 5.52
CA ASN A 43 12.05 -7.42 6.72
C ASN A 43 12.11 -8.92 7.07
N VAL A 44 13.29 -9.41 7.45
CA VAL A 44 13.47 -10.81 7.90
C VAL A 44 12.95 -11.03 9.33
N THR A 45 11.86 -10.39 9.70
CA THR A 45 11.26 -10.46 11.04
C THR A 45 10.12 -11.47 11.16
N GLY A 46 9.71 -12.06 10.06
CA GLY A 46 8.60 -13.03 10.07
C GLY A 46 8.15 -13.41 8.68
N SER A 47 6.85 -13.33 8.43
CA SER A 47 6.22 -13.69 7.17
C SER A 47 5.60 -12.48 6.47
N LEU A 48 5.32 -12.62 5.17
CA LEU A 48 4.60 -11.63 4.40
C LEU A 48 3.13 -11.56 4.84
N HIS A 49 2.53 -10.39 4.73
CA HIS A 49 1.12 -10.16 4.99
C HIS A 49 0.40 -9.65 3.73
N MET A 50 -0.90 -9.35 3.84
CA MET A 50 -1.72 -8.91 2.71
C MET A 50 -1.21 -7.64 2.04
N GLY A 51 -0.61 -6.72 2.78
CA GLY A 51 0.00 -5.51 2.21
C GLY A 51 1.15 -5.82 1.25
N HIS A 52 2.00 -6.79 1.60
CA HIS A 52 3.06 -7.28 0.71
C HIS A 52 2.47 -7.94 -0.54
N ALA A 53 1.48 -8.81 -0.35
CA ALA A 53 0.82 -9.47 -1.48
C ALA A 53 0.21 -8.46 -2.46
N PHE A 54 -0.35 -7.39 -1.94
CA PHE A 54 -0.92 -6.30 -2.73
C PHE A 54 0.14 -5.60 -3.59
N GLN A 55 1.22 -5.16 -2.97
CA GLN A 55 2.32 -4.50 -3.69
C GLN A 55 3.01 -5.45 -4.68
N ASP A 56 3.23 -6.69 -4.29
CA ASP A 56 3.88 -7.69 -5.14
C ASP A 56 3.02 -8.03 -6.36
N THR A 57 1.70 -8.09 -6.21
CA THR A 57 0.77 -8.29 -7.32
C THR A 57 0.84 -7.14 -8.31
N ILE A 58 0.89 -5.90 -7.83
CA ILE A 58 1.03 -4.71 -8.69
C ILE A 58 2.35 -4.79 -9.47
N MET A 59 3.45 -5.03 -8.79
CA MET A 59 4.77 -5.13 -9.42
C MET A 59 4.85 -6.27 -10.43
N ASP A 60 4.36 -7.44 -10.07
CA ASP A 60 4.38 -8.60 -10.95
C ASP A 60 3.54 -8.38 -12.21
N THR A 61 2.38 -7.78 -12.07
CA THR A 61 1.52 -7.43 -13.21
C THR A 61 2.25 -6.49 -14.17
N LEU A 62 2.90 -5.45 -13.66
CA LEU A 62 3.68 -4.51 -14.46
C LEU A 62 4.85 -5.20 -15.16
N ILE A 63 5.61 -6.02 -14.45
CA ILE A 63 6.76 -6.76 -15.00
C ILE A 63 6.30 -7.73 -16.10
N ARG A 64 5.22 -8.48 -15.85
CA ARG A 64 4.69 -9.43 -16.83
C ARG A 64 4.22 -8.73 -18.10
N CYS A 65 3.54 -7.58 -17.97
CA CYS A 65 3.15 -6.78 -19.13
C CYS A 65 4.35 -6.35 -19.95
N GLN A 66 5.39 -5.83 -19.32
CA GLN A 66 6.58 -5.34 -20.03
C GLN A 66 7.40 -6.48 -20.63
N ARG A 67 7.47 -7.63 -19.94
CA ARG A 67 8.12 -8.84 -20.49
C ARG A 67 7.43 -9.30 -21.76
N MET A 68 6.10 -9.33 -21.75
CA MET A 68 5.31 -9.71 -22.92
C MET A 68 5.38 -8.67 -24.05
N LYS A 69 5.75 -7.43 -23.77
CA LYS A 69 6.08 -6.41 -24.80
C LYS A 69 7.48 -6.59 -25.39
N GLY A 70 8.24 -7.59 -24.95
CA GLY A 70 9.57 -7.91 -25.47
C GLY A 70 10.71 -7.15 -24.83
N LYS A 71 10.48 -6.37 -23.80
CA LYS A 71 11.53 -5.62 -23.10
C LYS A 71 12.46 -6.55 -22.33
N ASN A 72 13.69 -6.09 -22.12
CA ASN A 72 14.65 -6.74 -21.26
C ASN A 72 14.31 -6.39 -19.81
N THR A 73 13.54 -7.26 -19.14
CA THR A 73 12.96 -6.97 -17.82
C THR A 73 13.75 -7.59 -16.68
N LEU A 74 13.93 -6.81 -15.61
CA LEU A 74 14.48 -7.29 -14.36
C LEU A 74 13.56 -6.89 -13.20
N TRP A 75 13.07 -7.87 -12.47
CA TRP A 75 12.47 -7.64 -11.16
C TRP A 75 13.42 -8.14 -10.09
N GLN A 76 14.10 -7.19 -9.44
CA GLN A 76 15.10 -7.48 -8.41
C GLN A 76 14.41 -7.87 -7.11
N VAL A 77 14.83 -8.99 -6.54
CA VAL A 77 14.31 -9.54 -5.28
C VAL A 77 15.36 -9.47 -4.18
N GLY A 78 14.91 -9.45 -2.96
CA GLY A 78 15.75 -9.53 -1.79
C GLY A 78 15.01 -9.22 -0.51
N THR A 79 15.74 -9.20 0.59
CA THR A 79 15.21 -8.96 1.93
C THR A 79 16.07 -7.94 2.68
N ASP A 80 15.45 -7.32 3.68
CA ASP A 80 16.07 -6.33 4.55
C ASP A 80 16.44 -6.97 5.89
N HIS A 81 17.61 -6.66 6.42
CA HIS A 81 18.06 -7.17 7.70
C HIS A 81 17.31 -6.58 8.90
N ALA A 82 16.62 -5.47 8.74
CA ALA A 82 15.72 -4.86 9.73
C ALA A 82 16.34 -4.79 11.15
N GLY A 83 17.42 -4.03 11.29
CA GLY A 83 18.29 -4.00 12.47
C GLY A 83 17.65 -4.18 13.83
N ILE A 84 16.90 -3.18 14.32
CA ILE A 84 16.25 -3.23 15.63
C ILE A 84 15.24 -4.38 15.72
N ALA A 85 14.36 -4.47 14.73
CA ALA A 85 13.27 -5.44 14.76
C ALA A 85 13.76 -6.89 14.77
N THR A 86 14.73 -7.21 13.93
CA THR A 86 15.31 -8.57 13.86
C THR A 86 16.07 -8.91 15.14
N GLN A 87 16.87 -7.98 15.65
CA GLN A 87 17.58 -8.18 16.90
C GLN A 87 16.62 -8.46 18.05
N MET A 88 15.54 -7.70 18.17
CA MET A 88 14.52 -7.92 19.20
C MET A 88 13.85 -9.29 19.10
N VAL A 89 13.52 -9.74 17.89
CA VAL A 89 12.91 -11.05 17.67
C VAL A 89 13.82 -12.15 18.17
N VAL A 90 15.12 -12.08 17.84
CA VAL A 90 16.09 -13.09 18.26
C VAL A 90 16.38 -13.01 19.76
N GLU A 91 16.45 -11.82 20.36
CA GLU A 91 16.58 -11.65 21.80
C GLU A 91 15.43 -12.31 22.56
N ARG A 92 14.19 -12.11 22.08
CA ARG A 92 13.01 -12.78 22.69
C ARG A 92 13.06 -14.30 22.53
N LYS A 93 13.46 -14.76 21.35
CA LYS A 93 13.56 -16.19 21.06
C LYS A 93 14.55 -16.89 22.01
N ILE A 94 15.75 -16.36 22.18
CA ILE A 94 16.73 -16.93 23.09
C ILE A 94 16.31 -16.82 24.55
N ALA A 95 15.62 -15.77 24.95
CA ALA A 95 15.06 -15.63 26.29
C ALA A 95 13.98 -16.67 26.58
N ALA A 96 13.08 -16.91 25.62
CA ALA A 96 11.98 -17.87 25.77
C ALA A 96 12.43 -19.33 25.70
N GLU A 97 13.32 -19.66 24.78
CA GLU A 97 13.77 -21.05 24.55
C GLU A 97 14.94 -21.48 25.44
N GLU A 98 15.84 -20.56 25.78
CA GLU A 98 17.11 -20.87 26.46
C GLU A 98 17.29 -20.14 27.79
N GLY A 99 16.45 -19.18 28.11
CA GLY A 99 16.58 -18.33 29.30
C GLY A 99 17.86 -17.48 29.31
N LYS A 100 18.40 -17.17 28.12
CA LYS A 100 19.63 -16.41 27.93
C LYS A 100 19.37 -15.02 27.37
N THR A 101 20.36 -14.12 27.58
CA THR A 101 20.40 -12.80 26.96
C THR A 101 21.51 -12.77 25.90
N LYS A 102 21.54 -11.72 25.06
CA LYS A 102 22.61 -11.52 24.10
C LYS A 102 23.98 -11.42 24.75
N HIS A 103 24.05 -10.93 26.01
CA HIS A 103 25.28 -10.79 26.77
C HIS A 103 25.89 -12.16 27.18
N ASP A 104 25.04 -13.20 27.37
CA ASP A 104 25.47 -14.55 27.63
C ASP A 104 26.19 -15.17 26.41
N TYR A 105 25.83 -14.74 25.20
CA TYR A 105 26.47 -15.19 23.95
C TYR A 105 27.71 -14.37 23.60
N GLY A 106 27.72 -13.08 23.88
CA GLY A 106 28.65 -12.13 23.31
C GLY A 106 28.29 -11.72 21.88
N ARG A 107 28.93 -10.67 21.39
CA ARG A 107 28.54 -10.02 20.11
C ARG A 107 28.55 -10.98 18.90
N ASP A 108 29.69 -11.63 18.67
CA ASP A 108 29.86 -12.47 17.48
C ASP A 108 28.93 -13.69 17.48
N ALA A 109 28.84 -14.39 18.63
CA ALA A 109 27.97 -15.56 18.76
C ALA A 109 26.47 -15.16 18.63
N PHE A 110 26.10 -14.01 19.17
CA PHE A 110 24.72 -13.50 19.03
C PHE A 110 24.39 -13.14 17.59
N ILE A 111 25.32 -12.52 16.88
CA ILE A 111 25.16 -12.23 15.44
C ILE A 111 24.98 -13.53 14.65
N ASP A 112 25.73 -14.58 14.99
CA ASP A 112 25.57 -15.91 14.36
C ASP A 112 24.15 -16.47 14.58
N LYS A 113 23.59 -16.27 15.77
CA LYS A 113 22.19 -16.62 16.07
C LYS A 113 21.20 -15.85 15.17
N ILE A 114 21.47 -14.60 14.90
CA ILE A 114 20.63 -13.81 14.00
C ILE A 114 20.73 -14.32 12.55
N TRP A 115 21.92 -14.72 12.11
CA TRP A 115 22.07 -15.33 10.79
C TRP A 115 21.31 -16.65 10.66
N GLU A 116 21.25 -17.48 11.71
CA GLU A 116 20.39 -18.67 11.75
C GLU A 116 18.91 -18.31 11.58
N TRP A 117 18.45 -17.28 12.30
CA TRP A 117 17.09 -16.77 12.18
C TRP A 117 16.80 -16.27 10.77
N LYS A 118 17.74 -15.55 10.18
CA LYS A 118 17.61 -15.04 8.79
C LYS A 118 17.44 -16.18 7.79
N ALA A 119 18.18 -17.24 7.92
CA ALA A 119 18.07 -18.40 7.04
C ALA A 119 16.67 -19.04 7.13
N GLU A 120 16.13 -19.15 8.33
CA GLU A 120 14.80 -19.71 8.60
C GLU A 120 13.68 -18.80 8.09
N SER A 121 13.69 -17.52 8.49
CA SER A 121 12.67 -16.53 8.13
C SER A 121 12.72 -16.16 6.65
N GLY A 122 13.90 -15.99 6.09
CA GLY A 122 14.09 -15.72 4.67
C GLY A 122 13.55 -16.84 3.80
N GLY A 123 13.69 -18.09 4.23
CA GLY A 123 13.11 -19.25 3.54
C GLY A 123 11.58 -19.22 3.51
N THR A 124 10.94 -18.76 4.59
CA THR A 124 9.50 -18.57 4.63
C THR A 124 9.05 -17.49 3.65
N ILE A 125 9.71 -16.34 3.66
CA ILE A 125 9.39 -15.21 2.76
C ILE A 125 9.52 -15.61 1.29
N THR A 126 10.60 -16.30 0.92
CA THR A 126 10.81 -16.74 -0.46
C THR A 126 9.78 -17.75 -0.93
N LYS A 127 9.34 -18.65 -0.04
CA LYS A 127 8.23 -19.57 -0.33
C LYS A 127 6.92 -18.84 -0.55
N GLN A 128 6.63 -17.84 0.27
CA GLN A 128 5.42 -17.02 0.12
C GLN A 128 5.43 -16.26 -1.22
N LEU A 129 6.56 -15.64 -1.59
CA LEU A 129 6.70 -14.94 -2.87
C LEU A 129 6.46 -15.89 -4.05
N ARG A 130 6.99 -17.11 -3.97
CA ARG A 130 6.75 -18.14 -5.00
C ARG A 130 5.26 -18.50 -5.07
N ARG A 131 4.61 -18.66 -3.93
CA ARG A 131 3.17 -18.98 -3.90
C ARG A 131 2.31 -17.85 -4.46
N LEU A 132 2.72 -16.59 -4.31
CA LEU A 132 2.06 -15.44 -4.91
C LEU A 132 2.27 -15.34 -6.43
N GLY A 133 3.12 -16.16 -7.00
CA GLY A 133 3.42 -16.15 -8.42
C GLY A 133 4.40 -15.07 -8.85
N ALA A 134 5.18 -14.53 -7.92
CA ALA A 134 6.12 -13.46 -8.21
C ALA A 134 7.21 -13.88 -9.21
N SER A 135 7.29 -13.21 -10.35
CA SER A 135 8.22 -13.53 -11.42
C SER A 135 9.54 -12.76 -11.29
N VAL A 136 10.14 -12.89 -10.11
CA VAL A 136 11.44 -12.28 -9.77
C VAL A 136 12.61 -13.12 -10.31
N ASP A 137 13.73 -12.47 -10.53
CA ASP A 137 14.96 -13.17 -10.89
C ASP A 137 15.65 -13.72 -9.64
N TRP A 138 15.35 -14.97 -9.28
CA TRP A 138 15.84 -15.62 -8.06
C TRP A 138 17.37 -15.78 -8.02
N ASP A 139 18.01 -15.85 -9.16
CA ASP A 139 19.48 -15.95 -9.22
C ASP A 139 20.17 -14.67 -8.75
N ARG A 140 19.44 -13.57 -8.70
CA ARG A 140 19.93 -12.27 -8.26
C ARG A 140 19.43 -11.87 -6.88
N GLU A 141 18.93 -12.80 -6.11
CA GLU A 141 18.44 -12.53 -4.74
C GLU A 141 19.52 -11.84 -3.92
N ARG A 142 19.17 -10.73 -3.26
CA ARG A 142 20.08 -9.94 -2.45
C ARG A 142 19.57 -9.82 -1.02
N PHE A 143 20.49 -9.51 -0.13
CA PHE A 143 20.21 -9.23 1.26
C PHE A 143 21.01 -8.01 1.69
N THR A 144 20.39 -7.09 2.45
CA THR A 144 21.03 -5.82 2.81
C THR A 144 22.25 -5.97 3.73
N MET A 145 22.52 -7.17 4.22
CA MET A 145 23.75 -7.51 4.98
C MET A 145 24.66 -8.47 4.23
N ASP A 146 24.46 -8.71 2.94
CA ASP A 146 25.37 -9.54 2.16
C ASP A 146 26.72 -8.83 1.90
N ASP A 147 27.72 -9.58 1.42
CA ASP A 147 29.06 -9.03 1.22
C ASP A 147 29.08 -7.83 0.26
N GLY A 148 28.28 -7.87 -0.78
CA GLY A 148 28.17 -6.76 -1.75
C GLY A 148 27.58 -5.50 -1.13
N PHE A 149 26.53 -5.64 -0.32
CA PHE A 149 25.97 -4.52 0.41
C PHE A 149 26.90 -3.99 1.49
N TYR A 150 27.58 -4.87 2.19
CA TYR A 150 28.59 -4.46 3.18
C TYR A 150 29.65 -3.54 2.53
N LYS A 151 30.15 -3.96 1.38
CA LYS A 151 31.12 -3.17 0.59
C LYS A 151 30.54 -1.82 0.14
N ALA A 152 29.31 -1.82 -0.37
CA ALA A 152 28.63 -0.61 -0.83
C ALA A 152 28.39 0.38 0.32
N VAL A 153 27.93 -0.11 1.47
CA VAL A 153 27.69 0.70 2.68
C VAL A 153 28.98 1.35 3.18
N GLN A 154 30.06 0.60 3.25
CA GLN A 154 31.36 1.15 3.65
C GLN A 154 31.83 2.24 2.69
N GLU A 155 31.70 1.99 1.39
CA GLU A 155 32.10 2.94 0.36
C GLU A 155 31.31 4.24 0.45
N VAL A 156 29.99 4.15 0.65
CA VAL A 156 29.12 5.31 0.83
C VAL A 156 29.49 6.10 2.08
N PHE A 157 29.68 5.41 3.21
CA PHE A 157 30.03 6.08 4.47
C PHE A 157 31.37 6.82 4.35
N VAL A 158 32.38 6.16 3.82
CA VAL A 158 33.73 6.77 3.68
C VAL A 158 33.70 7.96 2.74
N ARG A 159 33.01 7.87 1.59
CA ARG A 159 32.90 8.98 0.64
C ARG A 159 32.13 10.17 1.23
N LEU A 160 31.02 9.92 1.90
CA LEU A 160 30.26 10.99 2.55
C LEU A 160 31.07 11.67 3.65
N TYR A 161 31.85 10.91 4.42
CA TYR A 161 32.72 11.47 5.43
C TYR A 161 33.82 12.35 4.81
N LYS A 162 34.46 11.89 3.73
CA LYS A 162 35.47 12.67 3.01
C LYS A 162 34.92 13.95 2.37
N ASP A 163 33.64 13.93 1.98
CA ASP A 163 32.94 15.08 1.42
C ASP A 163 32.36 16.00 2.52
N ASP A 164 32.68 15.76 3.78
CA ASP A 164 32.16 16.49 4.95
C ASP A 164 30.63 16.44 5.07
N LEU A 165 30.01 15.35 4.59
CA LEU A 165 28.56 15.11 4.66
C LEU A 165 28.17 14.17 5.81
N ILE A 166 29.15 13.55 6.44
CA ILE A 166 28.97 12.76 7.67
C ILE A 166 29.87 13.35 8.74
N TYR A 167 29.32 13.49 9.94
CA TYR A 167 30.07 13.94 11.11
C TYR A 167 29.60 13.22 12.37
N ARG A 168 30.45 13.20 13.41
CA ARG A 168 30.11 12.73 14.74
C ARG A 168 29.94 13.91 15.68
N GLY A 169 28.87 13.92 16.46
CA GLY A 169 28.62 15.03 17.39
C GLY A 169 27.69 14.61 18.53
N LYS A 170 27.76 15.40 19.60
CA LYS A 170 26.84 15.26 20.74
C LYS A 170 25.62 16.15 20.52
N ARG A 171 24.47 15.52 20.33
CA ARG A 171 23.20 16.20 20.11
C ARG A 171 22.10 15.51 20.89
N LEU A 172 20.97 16.19 21.02
CA LEU A 172 19.78 15.63 21.65
C LEU A 172 19.11 14.67 20.66
N VAL A 173 18.88 13.43 21.11
CA VAL A 173 18.23 12.36 20.32
C VAL A 173 17.08 11.75 21.09
N ASN A 174 16.18 11.11 20.37
CA ASN A 174 15.17 10.24 20.97
C ASN A 174 15.84 8.96 21.44
N TRP A 175 15.86 8.73 22.73
CA TRP A 175 16.51 7.57 23.34
C TRP A 175 15.45 6.60 23.87
N ASP A 176 15.58 5.33 23.49
CA ASP A 176 14.75 4.25 24.02
C ASP A 176 15.49 3.63 25.23
N PRO A 177 15.00 3.87 26.47
CA PRO A 177 15.72 3.39 27.66
C PRO A 177 15.59 1.89 27.92
N LYS A 178 14.65 1.21 27.25
CA LYS A 178 14.51 -0.24 27.30
C LYS A 178 15.45 -0.93 26.33
N LEU A 179 15.56 -0.44 25.11
CA LEU A 179 16.42 -1.00 24.06
C LEU A 179 17.84 -0.46 24.11
N HIS A 180 18.09 0.63 24.85
CA HIS A 180 19.39 1.29 24.98
C HIS A 180 19.95 1.76 23.62
N THR A 181 19.13 2.37 22.83
CA THR A 181 19.53 2.90 21.52
C THR A 181 18.80 4.18 21.17
N ALA A 182 19.46 5.04 20.38
CA ALA A 182 18.79 6.12 19.70
C ALA A 182 17.80 5.55 18.67
N ILE A 183 16.67 6.22 18.51
CA ILE A 183 15.68 5.91 17.47
C ILE A 183 15.34 7.18 16.70
N SER A 184 14.82 7.03 15.48
CA SER A 184 14.39 8.15 14.68
C SER A 184 13.05 8.71 15.15
N ASP A 185 12.72 9.93 14.75
CA ASP A 185 11.43 10.57 15.08
C ASP A 185 10.23 9.76 14.60
N LEU A 186 10.40 9.00 13.55
CA LEU A 186 9.34 8.21 12.94
C LEU A 186 9.14 6.84 13.62
N GLU A 187 10.09 6.43 14.45
CA GLU A 187 9.96 5.27 15.34
C GLU A 187 9.30 5.66 16.67
N VAL A 188 8.89 6.92 16.81
CA VAL A 188 8.19 7.43 17.99
C VAL A 188 6.69 7.48 17.71
N GLU A 189 5.93 6.74 18.52
CA GLU A 189 4.47 6.78 18.50
C GLU A 189 3.96 7.74 19.56
N ASN A 190 3.23 8.75 19.13
CA ASN A 190 2.60 9.69 20.04
C ASN A 190 1.25 9.17 20.48
N LYS A 191 1.05 9.04 21.81
CA LYS A 191 -0.21 8.56 22.38
C LYS A 191 -0.86 9.65 23.22
N GLU A 192 -2.14 9.91 22.95
CA GLU A 192 -2.97 10.79 23.75
C GLU A 192 -3.15 10.16 25.14
N THR A 193 -2.78 10.91 26.18
CA THR A 193 -2.78 10.42 27.55
C THR A 193 -3.40 11.47 28.47
N LYS A 194 -4.20 11.00 29.41
CA LYS A 194 -4.70 11.86 30.51
C LYS A 194 -3.61 11.97 31.55
N GLY A 195 -3.10 13.17 31.72
CA GLY A 195 -2.00 13.44 32.62
C GLY A 195 -2.27 14.68 33.46
N HIS A 196 -1.21 15.29 33.92
CA HIS A 196 -1.27 16.44 34.82
C HIS A 196 -0.31 17.53 34.38
N MET A 197 -0.62 18.75 34.80
CA MET A 197 0.26 19.90 34.72
C MET A 197 0.54 20.32 36.16
N TRP A 198 1.80 20.20 36.59
CA TRP A 198 2.24 20.61 37.94
C TRP A 198 2.76 22.04 37.89
N HIS A 199 2.25 22.88 38.79
CA HIS A 199 2.63 24.29 38.93
C HIS A 199 3.57 24.43 40.10
N PHE A 200 4.82 24.78 39.87
CA PHE A 200 5.88 24.94 40.87
C PHE A 200 6.24 26.37 41.08
N ARG A 201 6.44 26.77 42.32
CA ARG A 201 7.01 28.09 42.67
C ARG A 201 8.52 28.01 42.68
N TYR A 202 9.12 28.86 41.86
CA TYR A 202 10.58 29.02 41.83
C TYR A 202 10.95 30.35 42.48
N PRO A 203 11.61 30.34 43.67
CA PRO A 203 11.98 31.56 44.35
C PRO A 203 12.94 32.45 43.58
N LEU A 204 12.67 33.74 43.59
CA LEU A 204 13.59 34.75 43.02
C LEU A 204 14.79 34.97 43.92
N ALA A 205 15.97 35.12 43.32
CA ALA A 205 17.23 35.39 44.02
C ALA A 205 17.37 36.86 44.37
N ASP A 206 18.22 37.18 45.35
CA ASP A 206 18.70 38.51 45.68
C ASP A 206 17.58 39.53 46.09
N GLY A 207 16.48 39.03 46.64
CA GLY A 207 15.38 39.90 47.11
C GLY A 207 14.56 40.51 45.96
N VAL A 208 14.75 40.03 44.70
CA VAL A 208 13.96 40.50 43.56
C VAL A 208 12.50 40.08 43.73
N LYS A 209 11.59 40.95 43.31
CA LYS A 209 10.16 40.71 43.38
C LYS A 209 9.50 40.92 42.03
N THR A 210 8.40 40.23 41.81
CA THR A 210 7.56 40.41 40.61
C THR A 210 6.85 41.78 40.71
N ALA A 211 6.24 42.20 39.58
CA ALA A 211 5.48 43.44 39.53
C ALA A 211 4.34 43.48 40.54
N ASP A 212 3.75 42.35 40.90
CA ASP A 212 2.71 42.22 41.93
C ASP A 212 3.26 41.91 43.34
N GLY A 213 4.57 42.07 43.57
CA GLY A 213 5.24 41.97 44.83
C GLY A 213 5.53 40.57 45.36
N LYS A 214 5.42 39.56 44.56
CA LYS A 214 5.76 38.15 44.92
C LYS A 214 7.26 37.90 44.80
N ASP A 215 7.79 37.09 45.71
CA ASP A 215 9.19 36.68 45.75
C ASP A 215 9.49 35.38 44.97
N TYR A 216 8.55 34.95 44.14
CA TYR A 216 8.65 33.74 43.32
C TYR A 216 7.94 33.93 42.00
N ILE A 217 8.33 33.08 41.01
CA ILE A 217 7.58 32.88 39.79
C ILE A 217 7.01 31.45 39.76
N VAL A 218 5.96 31.24 38.98
CA VAL A 218 5.34 29.91 38.84
C VAL A 218 5.61 29.33 37.48
N VAL A 219 6.18 28.13 37.41
CA VAL A 219 6.36 27.39 36.20
C VAL A 219 5.41 26.20 36.16
N ALA A 220 4.90 25.84 35.01
CA ALA A 220 4.03 24.68 34.82
C ALA A 220 4.74 23.62 33.98
N THR A 221 4.70 22.39 34.40
CA THR A 221 5.40 21.28 33.72
C THR A 221 4.57 20.01 33.71
N THR A 222 4.68 19.25 32.65
CA THR A 222 4.17 17.87 32.54
C THR A 222 5.20 16.83 32.96
N ARG A 223 6.44 17.24 33.22
CA ARG A 223 7.56 16.36 33.56
C ARG A 223 8.35 16.91 34.78
N PRO A 224 7.78 16.77 35.98
CA PRO A 224 8.40 17.32 37.21
C PRO A 224 9.84 16.86 37.47
N GLU A 225 10.17 15.63 37.13
CA GLU A 225 11.48 15.02 37.37
C GLU A 225 12.63 15.75 36.66
N THR A 226 12.35 16.37 35.51
CA THR A 226 13.40 17.05 34.73
C THR A 226 13.84 18.39 35.37
N MET A 227 13.11 18.86 36.36
CA MET A 227 13.48 20.10 37.04
C MET A 227 14.90 20.06 37.64
N LEU A 228 15.39 18.87 38.00
CA LEU A 228 16.77 18.70 38.49
C LEU A 228 17.83 19.14 37.48
N GLY A 229 17.48 19.20 36.20
CA GLY A 229 18.36 19.64 35.12
C GLY A 229 18.06 21.03 34.55
N ASP A 230 17.21 21.81 35.20
CA ASP A 230 16.88 23.16 34.73
C ASP A 230 18.11 24.07 34.74
N THR A 231 18.29 24.83 33.67
CA THR A 231 19.38 25.81 33.52
C THR A 231 18.89 27.21 33.18
N GLY A 232 17.59 27.39 33.07
CA GLY A 232 16.99 28.71 32.86
C GLY A 232 15.47 28.66 32.99
N VAL A 233 14.90 29.85 33.02
CA VAL A 233 13.44 30.05 32.89
C VAL A 233 13.25 31.08 31.79
N ALA A 234 12.37 30.78 30.82
CA ALA A 234 12.04 31.69 29.74
C ALA A 234 10.76 32.45 30.03
N VAL A 235 10.75 33.74 29.75
CA VAL A 235 9.57 34.60 29.73
C VAL A 235 9.54 35.35 28.40
N ASN A 236 8.35 35.73 27.95
CA ASN A 236 8.22 36.50 26.74
C ASN A 236 8.77 37.91 26.98
N PRO A 237 9.66 38.47 26.13
CA PRO A 237 10.23 39.82 26.28
C PRO A 237 9.19 40.91 26.33
N GLU A 238 8.01 40.71 25.80
CA GLU A 238 6.92 41.68 25.75
C GLU A 238 5.88 41.46 26.89
N ASP A 239 6.03 40.42 27.72
CA ASP A 239 5.11 40.15 28.82
C ASP A 239 5.32 41.17 29.97
N PRO A 240 4.35 42.04 30.22
CA PRO A 240 4.51 43.07 31.24
C PRO A 240 4.65 42.53 32.68
N ARG A 241 4.21 41.28 32.91
CA ARG A 241 4.33 40.63 34.23
C ARG A 241 5.77 40.26 34.57
N TYR A 242 6.61 39.97 33.57
CA TYR A 242 7.95 39.39 33.76
C TYR A 242 9.08 40.10 33.05
N LYS A 243 8.79 41.03 32.18
CA LYS A 243 9.76 41.75 31.35
C LYS A 243 10.93 42.33 32.17
N ASP A 244 10.65 42.87 33.35
CA ASP A 244 11.67 43.47 34.23
C ASP A 244 12.49 42.41 34.99
N LEU A 245 12.10 41.15 34.94
CA LEU A 245 12.81 40.04 35.54
C LEU A 245 13.90 39.45 34.63
N ILE A 246 13.91 39.79 33.36
CA ILE A 246 14.91 39.29 32.39
C ILE A 246 16.30 39.71 32.86
N GLY A 247 17.22 38.75 32.91
CA GLY A 247 18.57 38.95 33.44
C GLY A 247 18.69 38.74 34.95
N LYS A 248 17.57 38.62 35.65
CA LYS A 248 17.58 38.21 37.06
C LYS A 248 17.69 36.70 37.16
N GLU A 249 17.89 36.21 38.36
CA GLU A 249 18.02 34.77 38.61
C GLU A 249 16.95 34.24 39.58
N ILE A 250 16.65 32.95 39.46
CA ILE A 250 15.90 32.18 40.44
C ILE A 250 16.84 31.22 41.15
N ILE A 251 16.45 30.80 42.36
CA ILE A 251 17.12 29.73 43.07
C ILE A 251 16.29 28.47 42.86
N LEU A 252 16.85 27.51 42.09
CA LEU A 252 16.14 26.28 41.75
C LEU A 252 15.91 25.47 43.05
N PRO A 253 14.65 25.16 43.41
CA PRO A 253 14.38 24.35 44.60
C PRO A 253 15.08 22.99 44.53
N ILE A 254 15.29 22.39 45.68
CA ILE A 254 15.88 21.04 45.86
C ILE A 254 17.39 21.03 45.61
N VAL A 255 17.85 21.54 44.49
CA VAL A 255 19.31 21.53 44.13
C VAL A 255 20.03 22.85 44.48
N GLY A 256 19.28 23.94 44.69
CA GLY A 256 19.89 25.24 45.07
C GLY A 256 20.64 25.96 43.99
N ARG A 257 20.55 25.52 42.74
CA ARG A 257 21.25 26.13 41.60
C ARG A 257 20.67 27.50 41.26
N ARG A 258 21.49 28.47 41.04
CA ARG A 258 21.08 29.80 40.53
C ARG A 258 21.00 29.73 38.99
N ILE A 259 19.84 29.95 38.43
CA ILE A 259 19.62 29.90 36.97
C ILE A 259 18.99 31.21 36.49
N PRO A 260 19.31 31.68 35.30
CA PRO A 260 18.84 32.96 34.79
C PRO A 260 17.43 32.93 34.25
N ILE A 261 16.76 34.08 34.29
CA ILE A 261 15.53 34.34 33.57
C ILE A 261 15.90 34.94 32.23
N VAL A 262 15.50 34.32 31.13
CA VAL A 262 15.83 34.77 29.77
C VAL A 262 14.57 35.19 29.03
N GLY A 263 14.71 36.18 28.17
CA GLY A 263 13.61 36.61 27.29
C GLY A 263 13.63 35.83 25.99
N ASP A 264 12.57 35.05 25.75
CA ASP A 264 12.43 34.21 24.54
C ASP A 264 10.97 34.08 24.16
N GLU A 265 10.69 34.25 22.87
CA GLU A 265 9.32 34.13 22.32
C GLU A 265 8.74 32.72 22.44
N HIS A 266 9.57 31.73 22.76
CA HIS A 266 9.11 30.36 23.08
C HIS A 266 8.11 30.37 24.25
N ALA A 267 8.27 31.30 25.19
CA ALA A 267 7.31 31.50 26.27
C ALA A 267 6.09 32.28 25.74
N ASP A 268 4.95 31.58 25.63
CA ASP A 268 3.70 32.20 25.18
C ASP A 268 3.01 32.88 26.38
N MET A 269 2.76 34.19 26.25
CA MET A 269 2.12 35.00 27.29
C MET A 269 0.74 34.52 27.69
N GLU A 270 0.05 33.85 26.76
CA GLU A 270 -1.34 33.41 26.96
C GLU A 270 -1.46 31.95 27.40
N LYS A 271 -0.35 31.26 27.45
CA LYS A 271 -0.33 29.82 27.81
C LYS A 271 0.28 29.61 29.20
N GLY A 272 -0.38 28.78 30.01
CA GLY A 272 0.08 28.45 31.35
C GLY A 272 0.26 29.71 32.19
N THR A 273 1.42 29.78 32.85
CA THR A 273 1.77 30.92 33.73
C THR A 273 2.52 32.03 33.01
N GLY A 274 2.90 31.83 31.78
CA GLY A 274 3.78 32.76 31.05
C GLY A 274 5.26 32.52 31.30
N CYS A 275 5.61 31.70 32.29
CA CYS A 275 6.97 31.30 32.61
C CYS A 275 7.18 29.86 32.23
N VAL A 276 8.25 29.56 31.49
CA VAL A 276 8.58 28.21 31.04
C VAL A 276 9.92 27.79 31.61
N LYS A 277 9.97 26.70 32.36
CA LYS A 277 11.24 26.11 32.77
C LYS A 277 12.00 25.61 31.56
N ILE A 278 13.30 25.77 31.52
CA ILE A 278 14.14 25.35 30.39
C ILE A 278 15.09 24.24 30.87
N THR A 279 14.91 23.07 30.30
CA THR A 279 15.75 21.88 30.56
C THR A 279 16.37 21.42 29.22
N PRO A 280 17.46 22.05 28.77
CA PRO A 280 17.96 21.82 27.40
C PRO A 280 18.39 20.38 27.10
N ALA A 281 18.76 19.61 28.12
CA ALA A 281 19.19 18.22 27.93
C ALA A 281 18.03 17.21 27.87
N HIS A 282 16.77 17.62 28.13
CA HIS A 282 15.64 16.69 28.23
C HIS A 282 14.39 17.11 27.46
N ASP A 283 14.47 18.16 26.66
CA ASP A 283 13.38 18.63 25.80
C ASP A 283 13.92 19.27 24.54
N PHE A 284 13.40 18.90 23.37
CA PHE A 284 13.90 19.38 22.07
C PHE A 284 13.68 20.88 21.89
N ASN A 285 12.56 21.41 22.35
CA ASN A 285 12.29 22.87 22.25
C ASN A 285 13.18 23.64 23.22
N ASP A 286 13.36 23.14 24.43
CA ASP A 286 14.23 23.73 25.43
C ASP A 286 15.70 23.70 24.98
N TYR A 287 16.09 22.68 24.25
CA TYR A 287 17.42 22.54 23.63
C TYR A 287 17.72 23.73 22.69
N GLU A 288 16.75 24.10 21.84
CA GLU A 288 16.91 25.26 20.95
C GLU A 288 16.95 26.58 21.71
N VAL A 289 16.10 26.73 22.75
CA VAL A 289 16.18 27.92 23.64
C VAL A 289 17.53 27.99 24.32
N GLY A 290 18.03 26.88 24.80
CA GLY A 290 19.33 26.77 25.44
C GLY A 290 20.48 27.22 24.51
N LYS A 291 20.44 26.87 23.25
CA LYS A 291 21.40 27.30 22.23
C LYS A 291 21.34 28.80 22.00
N ARG A 292 20.15 29.39 21.88
CA ARG A 292 19.98 30.83 21.66
C ARG A 292 20.50 31.68 22.81
N HIS A 293 20.40 31.18 24.02
CA HIS A 293 20.79 31.89 25.24
C HIS A 293 22.07 31.38 25.89
N ASN A 294 22.75 30.45 25.22
CA ASN A 294 24.00 29.84 25.71
C ASN A 294 23.83 29.20 27.11
N LEU A 295 22.70 28.56 27.35
CA LEU A 295 22.42 27.86 28.61
C LEU A 295 23.14 26.50 28.65
N PRO A 296 23.78 26.17 29.80
CA PRO A 296 24.35 24.83 29.95
C PRO A 296 23.29 23.72 29.84
N MET A 297 23.75 22.54 29.46
CA MET A 297 22.91 21.36 29.33
C MET A 297 23.28 20.38 30.42
N ILE A 298 22.31 20.01 31.26
CA ILE A 298 22.51 19.13 32.39
C ILE A 298 21.71 17.85 32.17
N ASN A 299 22.42 16.73 31.89
CA ASN A 299 21.82 15.41 31.73
C ASN A 299 21.71 14.73 33.08
N ILE A 300 20.46 14.50 33.54
CA ILE A 300 20.19 13.91 34.85
C ILE A 300 19.91 12.40 34.79
N PHE A 301 19.75 11.81 33.59
CA PHE A 301 19.38 10.42 33.41
C PHE A 301 20.54 9.53 32.97
N THR A 302 20.53 8.28 33.47
CA THR A 302 21.31 7.19 32.89
C THR A 302 20.64 6.69 31.61
N PHE A 303 21.29 5.79 30.91
CA PHE A 303 20.69 5.16 29.71
C PHE A 303 19.44 4.30 30.02
N ASP A 304 19.25 3.91 31.29
CA ASP A 304 18.02 3.26 31.76
C ASP A 304 16.91 4.26 32.12
N ALA A 305 17.15 5.54 32.00
CA ALA A 305 16.29 6.63 32.45
C ALA A 305 16.07 6.64 33.97
N ASN A 306 17.08 6.28 34.70
CA ASN A 306 17.16 6.44 36.16
C ASN A 306 17.94 7.71 36.50
N ILE A 307 17.66 8.31 37.63
CA ILE A 307 18.40 9.51 38.07
C ILE A 307 19.86 9.14 38.31
N ARG A 308 20.78 9.90 37.73
CA ARG A 308 22.21 9.73 37.91
C ARG A 308 22.67 10.10 39.32
N ASP A 309 23.79 9.58 39.72
CA ASP A 309 24.46 10.00 40.95
C ASP A 309 25.06 11.42 40.76
N VAL A 310 25.77 11.62 39.64
CA VAL A 310 26.33 12.87 39.23
C VAL A 310 25.84 13.17 37.82
N ALA A 311 25.20 14.30 37.61
CA ALA A 311 24.74 14.74 36.31
C ALA A 311 25.92 15.09 35.41
N GLU A 312 25.74 14.90 34.10
CA GLU A 312 26.68 15.38 33.11
C GLU A 312 26.34 16.82 32.74
N VAL A 313 27.31 17.72 32.81
CA VAL A 313 27.12 19.14 32.46
C VAL A 313 27.89 19.43 31.17
N PHE A 314 27.19 19.98 30.17
CA PHE A 314 27.77 20.31 28.88
C PHE A 314 27.47 21.77 28.51
N ASN A 315 28.35 22.36 27.69
CA ASN A 315 28.07 23.65 27.01
C ASN A 315 27.19 23.38 25.76
N THR A 316 26.82 24.44 25.06
CA THR A 316 25.96 24.32 23.86
C THR A 316 26.62 23.62 22.67
N LYS A 317 27.92 23.39 22.72
CA LYS A 317 28.67 22.62 21.72
C LYS A 317 28.77 21.14 22.07
N GLY A 318 28.24 20.74 23.23
CA GLY A 318 28.33 19.35 23.72
C GLY A 318 29.66 19.01 24.39
N GLU A 319 30.47 19.99 24.71
CA GLU A 319 31.73 19.82 25.45
C GLU A 319 31.47 19.86 26.96
N ALA A 320 32.20 19.05 27.72
CA ALA A 320 32.09 19.04 29.18
C ALA A 320 32.33 20.47 29.77
N SER A 321 31.47 20.81 30.72
CA SER A 321 31.50 22.15 31.37
C SER A 321 31.50 22.01 32.90
N ASP A 322 32.14 22.90 33.58
CA ASP A 322 32.19 22.98 35.06
C ASP A 322 31.40 24.14 35.63
N VAL A 323 30.57 24.80 34.79
CA VAL A 323 29.74 25.96 35.18
C VAL A 323 28.84 25.67 36.36
N TYR A 324 28.32 24.45 36.43
CA TYR A 324 27.51 23.96 37.58
C TYR A 324 28.14 22.67 38.13
N SER A 325 27.96 22.46 39.45
CA SER A 325 28.20 21.14 40.04
C SER A 325 27.19 20.14 39.51
N GLY A 326 27.64 18.97 39.11
CA GLY A 326 26.78 17.90 38.67
C GLY A 326 26.13 17.11 39.81
N ASP A 327 26.40 17.48 41.09
CA ASP A 327 25.91 16.71 42.20
C ASP A 327 24.37 16.74 42.27
N LEU A 328 23.75 15.54 42.28
CA LEU A 328 22.32 15.38 42.44
C LEU A 328 21.99 14.92 43.86
N PRO A 329 20.81 15.28 44.41
CA PRO A 329 20.46 14.88 45.80
C PRO A 329 20.48 13.36 46.01
N ALA A 330 21.14 12.91 47.06
CA ALA A 330 21.34 11.48 47.35
C ALA A 330 20.02 10.70 47.41
N LYS A 331 18.96 11.34 47.89
CA LYS A 331 17.63 10.72 47.99
C LYS A 331 16.98 10.37 46.63
N TYR A 332 17.43 10.97 45.53
CA TYR A 332 16.89 10.68 44.21
C TYR A 332 17.82 9.79 43.37
N GLN A 333 19.09 9.67 43.74
CA GLN A 333 20.07 8.90 42.96
C GLN A 333 19.61 7.46 42.77
N GLY A 334 19.64 6.99 41.53
CA GLY A 334 19.23 5.65 41.16
C GLY A 334 17.73 5.41 41.04
N MET A 335 16.88 6.41 41.35
CA MET A 335 15.44 6.27 41.19
C MET A 335 15.04 6.17 39.74
N GLU A 336 14.08 5.28 39.45
CA GLU A 336 13.39 5.25 38.15
C GLU A 336 12.67 6.60 37.95
N ARG A 337 12.62 7.07 36.70
CA ARG A 337 12.14 8.42 36.32
C ARG A 337 10.76 8.77 36.88
N PHE A 338 9.80 7.85 36.81
CA PHE A 338 8.43 8.12 37.29
C PHE A 338 8.30 8.02 38.80
N ALA A 339 9.11 7.18 39.42
CA ALA A 339 9.23 7.16 40.90
C ALA A 339 9.85 8.48 41.39
N ALA A 340 10.87 8.98 40.68
CA ALA A 340 11.48 10.27 40.97
C ALA A 340 10.47 11.43 40.80
N ARG A 341 9.63 11.36 39.75
CA ARG A 341 8.55 12.34 39.55
C ARG A 341 7.65 12.47 40.79
N LYS A 342 7.16 11.34 41.31
CA LYS A 342 6.31 11.33 42.51
C LYS A 342 7.03 11.89 43.74
N ALA A 343 8.27 11.48 43.93
CA ALA A 343 9.08 11.91 45.07
C ALA A 343 9.37 13.43 45.01
N ILE A 344 9.66 13.99 43.84
CA ILE A 344 9.93 15.40 43.67
C ILE A 344 8.67 16.23 43.90
N VAL A 345 7.53 15.81 43.38
CA VAL A 345 6.25 16.49 43.64
C VAL A 345 5.94 16.51 45.11
N ALA A 346 6.15 15.40 45.83
CA ALA A 346 5.98 15.32 47.26
C ALA A 346 6.89 16.30 48.03
N GLU A 347 8.16 16.44 47.62
CA GLU A 347 9.09 17.39 48.22
C GLU A 347 8.67 18.84 47.98
N PHE A 348 8.23 19.17 46.76
CA PHE A 348 7.69 20.51 46.48
C PHE A 348 6.48 20.83 47.38
N GLU A 349 5.62 19.87 47.63
CA GLU A 349 4.50 20.04 48.54
C GLU A 349 4.97 20.30 49.98
N GLN A 350 5.95 19.52 50.45
CA GLN A 350 6.53 19.69 51.80
C GLN A 350 7.20 21.05 51.98
N LEU A 351 7.86 21.56 50.90
CA LEU A 351 8.52 22.86 50.91
C LEU A 351 7.55 24.04 50.74
N GLY A 352 6.26 23.77 50.52
CA GLY A 352 5.28 24.80 50.28
C GLY A 352 5.42 25.47 48.92
N LEU A 353 6.10 24.78 47.97
CA LEU A 353 6.40 25.33 46.64
C LEU A 353 5.54 24.70 45.51
N LEU A 354 4.63 23.80 45.87
CA LEU A 354 3.64 23.28 44.93
C LEU A 354 2.43 24.21 44.89
N GLN A 355 2.27 24.94 43.78
CA GLN A 355 1.18 25.90 43.61
C GLN A 355 -0.16 25.19 43.43
N GLU A 356 -0.23 24.29 42.47
CA GLU A 356 -1.41 23.48 42.16
C GLU A 356 -1.05 22.35 41.22
N ILE A 357 -1.95 21.36 41.09
CA ILE A 357 -1.89 20.28 40.10
C ILE A 357 -3.18 20.37 39.31
N LYS A 358 -3.07 20.55 37.99
CA LYS A 358 -4.21 20.59 37.07
C LYS A 358 -4.23 19.34 36.22
N ASP A 359 -5.42 18.77 35.98
CA ASP A 359 -5.58 17.75 34.96
C ASP A 359 -5.28 18.34 33.59
N HIS A 360 -4.53 17.59 32.80
CA HIS A 360 -4.08 18.04 31.48
C HIS A 360 -3.95 16.87 30.52
N ASP A 361 -4.63 16.97 29.39
CA ASP A 361 -4.47 16.01 28.33
C ASP A 361 -3.20 16.33 27.55
N LEU A 362 -2.33 15.35 27.38
CA LEU A 362 -1.05 15.51 26.71
C LEU A 362 -0.74 14.36 25.78
N THR A 363 0.15 14.62 24.85
CA THR A 363 0.68 13.60 23.93
C THR A 363 2.01 13.10 24.50
N VAL A 364 2.12 11.80 24.76
CA VAL A 364 3.32 11.17 25.30
C VAL A 364 4.01 10.34 24.20
N PRO A 365 5.32 10.55 23.96
CA PRO A 365 6.06 9.78 22.96
C PRO A 365 6.45 8.39 23.48
N TYR A 366 6.11 7.35 22.73
CA TYR A 366 6.51 5.96 23.01
C TYR A 366 7.37 5.43 21.86
N GLY A 367 8.32 4.58 22.18
CA GLY A 367 9.05 3.83 21.15
C GLY A 367 8.15 2.76 20.53
N ASP A 368 8.09 2.69 19.22
CA ASP A 368 7.26 1.74 18.48
C ASP A 368 7.68 0.27 18.72
N ARG A 369 8.95 0.05 19.01
CA ARG A 369 9.52 -1.29 19.26
C ARG A 369 9.65 -1.63 20.74
N GLY A 370 10.14 -0.67 21.53
CA GLY A 370 10.33 -0.85 22.97
C GLY A 370 9.06 -0.77 23.78
N GLY A 371 8.07 -0.04 23.30
CA GLY A 371 6.78 0.15 23.99
C GLY A 371 6.87 0.98 25.28
N VAL A 372 7.97 1.70 25.49
CA VAL A 372 8.19 2.55 26.65
C VAL A 372 8.28 4.02 26.24
N VAL A 373 8.07 4.92 27.18
CA VAL A 373 8.21 6.36 26.98
C VAL A 373 9.65 6.69 26.58
N ILE A 374 9.80 7.45 25.50
CA ILE A 374 11.09 7.88 24.97
C ILE A 374 11.61 9.07 25.79
N GLU A 375 12.92 9.07 26.05
CA GLU A 375 13.60 10.20 26.68
C GLU A 375 14.48 10.97 25.69
N PRO A 376 14.26 12.27 25.51
CA PRO A 376 15.28 13.11 24.85
C PRO A 376 16.58 13.06 25.67
N MET A 377 17.68 12.72 25.05
CA MET A 377 18.96 12.51 25.73
C MET A 377 20.15 12.96 24.88
N LEU A 378 21.13 13.59 25.52
CA LEU A 378 22.36 14.01 24.88
C LEU A 378 23.31 12.81 24.71
N THR A 379 23.62 12.47 23.48
CA THR A 379 24.49 11.35 23.16
C THR A 379 25.41 11.69 21.99
N ASP A 380 26.55 11.02 21.93
CA ASP A 380 27.44 11.06 20.76
C ASP A 380 26.90 10.14 19.68
N GLN A 381 26.56 10.69 18.55
CA GLN A 381 25.99 9.97 17.42
C GLN A 381 26.62 10.42 16.11
N TRP A 382 26.45 9.62 15.08
CA TRP A 382 26.83 9.94 13.70
C TRP A 382 25.65 10.54 12.95
N TYR A 383 25.90 11.55 12.13
CA TYR A 383 24.88 12.29 11.39
C TYR A 383 25.27 12.48 9.94
N VAL A 384 24.27 12.46 9.06
CA VAL A 384 24.37 12.91 7.67
C VAL A 384 23.79 14.30 7.58
N ARG A 385 24.52 15.21 6.91
CA ARG A 385 24.05 16.56 6.59
C ARG A 385 23.01 16.47 5.46
N ALA A 386 21.83 16.03 5.81
CA ALA A 386 20.77 15.68 4.85
C ALA A 386 20.31 16.88 4.01
N GLY A 387 20.36 18.09 4.55
CA GLY A 387 19.94 19.30 3.84
C GLY A 387 20.69 19.55 2.54
N ILE A 388 21.96 19.19 2.49
CA ILE A 388 22.79 19.33 1.27
C ILE A 388 22.38 18.31 0.22
N LEU A 389 22.16 17.07 0.64
CA LEU A 389 21.73 15.98 -0.24
C LEU A 389 20.29 16.15 -0.72
N ALA A 390 19.46 16.84 0.05
CA ALA A 390 18.05 17.04 -0.26
C ALA A 390 17.83 18.01 -1.44
N LYS A 391 18.72 18.97 -1.66
CA LYS A 391 18.55 19.97 -2.73
C LYS A 391 18.34 19.35 -4.10
N PRO A 392 19.27 18.55 -4.65
CA PRO A 392 19.05 17.94 -5.95
C PRO A 392 17.88 16.95 -5.93
N ALA A 393 17.60 16.33 -4.78
CA ALA A 393 16.48 15.40 -4.63
C ALA A 393 15.11 16.12 -4.75
N VAL A 394 14.98 17.32 -4.20
CA VAL A 394 13.79 18.16 -4.35
C VAL A 394 13.63 18.60 -5.81
N GLU A 395 14.71 19.06 -6.43
CA GLU A 395 14.70 19.51 -7.82
C GLU A 395 14.29 18.41 -8.80
N ALA A 396 14.71 17.18 -8.55
CA ALA A 396 14.35 16.03 -9.41
C ALA A 396 12.84 15.77 -9.47
N VAL A 397 12.12 16.04 -8.39
CA VAL A 397 10.64 15.92 -8.36
C VAL A 397 9.99 17.18 -8.93
N GLU A 398 10.52 18.36 -8.62
CA GLU A 398 9.99 19.62 -9.15
C GLU A 398 10.05 19.68 -10.67
N ASN A 399 11.17 19.21 -11.27
CA ASN A 399 11.35 19.24 -12.73
C ASN A 399 10.75 18.04 -13.48
N GLY A 400 10.17 17.09 -12.75
CA GLY A 400 9.48 15.94 -13.35
C GLY A 400 10.35 14.74 -13.70
N ASP A 401 11.62 14.72 -13.33
CA ASP A 401 12.49 13.54 -13.53
C ASP A 401 11.97 12.36 -12.72
N ILE A 402 11.36 12.63 -11.57
CA ILE A 402 10.63 11.66 -10.76
C ILE A 402 9.18 12.12 -10.65
N GLN A 403 8.25 11.22 -10.93
CA GLN A 403 6.81 11.48 -10.84
C GLN A 403 6.19 10.60 -9.76
N PHE A 404 5.37 11.20 -8.90
CA PHE A 404 4.53 10.47 -7.94
C PHE A 404 3.17 10.16 -8.55
N VAL A 405 2.69 8.94 -8.33
CA VAL A 405 1.34 8.51 -8.71
C VAL A 405 0.67 7.92 -7.47
N PRO A 406 -0.42 8.50 -6.93
CA PRO A 406 -1.02 9.79 -7.34
C PRO A 406 -0.09 10.99 -7.07
N LYS A 407 -0.21 12.01 -7.90
CA LYS A 407 0.66 13.19 -7.85
C LYS A 407 0.62 13.94 -6.50
N GLN A 408 -0.51 13.90 -5.81
CA GLN A 408 -0.68 14.58 -4.50
C GLN A 408 0.34 14.16 -3.45
N TYR A 409 0.93 12.97 -3.55
CA TYR A 409 1.94 12.50 -2.61
C TYR A 409 3.28 13.26 -2.72
N GLU A 410 3.50 14.00 -3.80
CA GLU A 410 4.67 14.88 -3.86
C GLU A 410 4.62 15.99 -2.79
N ASN A 411 3.43 16.40 -2.35
CA ASN A 411 3.28 17.39 -1.28
C ASN A 411 3.84 16.88 0.04
N MET A 412 3.60 15.61 0.37
CA MET A 412 4.17 14.95 1.54
C MET A 412 5.70 14.90 1.43
N TYR A 413 6.21 14.53 0.26
CA TYR A 413 7.64 14.50 -0.03
C TYR A 413 8.28 15.88 0.16
N PHE A 414 7.71 16.94 -0.44
CA PHE A 414 8.24 18.31 -0.32
C PHE A 414 8.17 18.84 1.11
N SER A 415 7.09 18.54 1.83
CA SER A 415 6.94 18.93 3.23
C SER A 415 8.08 18.38 4.10
N TRP A 416 8.48 17.14 3.89
CA TRP A 416 9.60 16.53 4.61
C TRP A 416 10.95 17.05 4.14
N MET A 417 11.14 17.21 2.83
CA MET A 417 12.43 17.44 2.22
C MET A 417 12.89 18.91 2.30
N ARG A 418 11.98 19.88 2.27
CA ARG A 418 12.31 21.30 2.28
C ARG A 418 12.78 21.79 3.65
N ASP A 419 12.44 21.07 4.70
CA ASP A 419 12.82 21.38 6.07
C ASP A 419 13.49 20.20 6.77
N ILE A 420 14.28 19.46 6.03
CA ILE A 420 14.91 18.23 6.51
C ILE A 420 16.02 18.55 7.51
N GLN A 421 16.01 17.85 8.63
CA GLN A 421 17.04 17.92 9.65
C GLN A 421 18.16 16.92 9.37
N ASP A 422 19.32 17.11 10.02
CA ASP A 422 20.41 16.14 9.92
C ASP A 422 19.94 14.77 10.39
N TRP A 423 20.32 13.76 9.66
CA TRP A 423 19.89 12.39 9.88
C TRP A 423 20.84 11.66 10.82
N CYS A 424 20.37 11.22 11.98
CA CYS A 424 21.10 10.38 12.90
C CYS A 424 21.18 8.95 12.34
N ILE A 425 22.37 8.50 12.00
CA ILE A 425 22.58 7.22 11.32
C ILE A 425 23.15 6.12 12.20
N SER A 426 23.52 6.41 13.45
CA SER A 426 24.10 5.42 14.37
C SER A 426 23.02 4.82 15.28
N ARG A 427 23.16 3.52 15.55
CA ARG A 427 22.31 2.75 16.47
C ARG A 427 23.19 1.92 17.40
N GLN A 428 22.82 1.83 18.64
CA GLN A 428 23.52 1.08 19.66
C GLN A 428 23.02 -0.37 19.69
N LEU A 429 23.16 -1.03 18.56
CA LEU A 429 22.75 -2.42 18.31
C LEU A 429 23.99 -3.25 17.93
N TRP A 430 23.84 -4.56 17.92
CA TRP A 430 24.87 -5.47 17.41
C TRP A 430 24.59 -5.92 15.99
N TRP A 431 23.32 -6.06 15.63
CA TRP A 431 22.90 -6.47 14.29
C TRP A 431 22.78 -5.29 13.34
N GLY A 432 23.63 -5.25 12.34
CA GLY A 432 23.67 -4.20 11.34
C GLY A 432 25.06 -3.98 10.78
N HIS A 433 25.19 -2.97 9.92
CA HIS A 433 26.48 -2.57 9.37
C HIS A 433 27.27 -1.79 10.40
N ARG A 434 28.36 -2.38 10.87
CA ARG A 434 29.20 -1.71 11.85
C ARG A 434 29.86 -0.46 11.26
N ILE A 435 29.83 0.64 12.00
CA ILE A 435 30.38 1.91 11.54
C ILE A 435 31.88 1.80 11.29
N PRO A 436 32.36 2.16 10.07
CA PRO A 436 33.76 2.00 9.70
C PRO A 436 34.62 3.17 10.22
N ALA A 437 34.65 3.32 11.53
CA ALA A 437 35.42 4.32 12.24
C ALA A 437 36.21 3.68 13.36
N TRP A 438 37.44 4.15 13.57
CA TRP A 438 38.34 3.66 14.59
C TRP A 438 38.81 4.79 15.49
N TYR A 439 39.05 4.48 16.74
CA TYR A 439 39.47 5.42 17.77
C TYR A 439 40.80 5.00 18.34
N ASP A 440 41.71 5.97 18.52
CA ASP A 440 42.91 5.75 19.31
C ASP A 440 42.62 5.95 20.82
N GLU A 441 43.63 5.81 21.65
CA GLU A 441 43.49 5.97 23.11
C GLU A 441 43.22 7.41 23.53
N GLN A 442 43.51 8.39 22.68
CA GLN A 442 43.25 9.81 22.90
C GLN A 442 41.86 10.22 22.42
N GLY A 443 41.11 9.31 21.85
CA GLY A 443 39.78 9.60 21.33
C GLY A 443 39.73 10.23 19.94
N ASN A 444 40.86 10.27 19.22
CA ASN A 444 40.84 10.69 17.82
C ASN A 444 40.08 9.71 16.94
N VAL A 445 39.31 10.22 16.00
CA VAL A 445 38.47 9.43 15.11
C VAL A 445 39.09 9.32 13.72
N PHE A 446 39.14 8.11 13.20
CA PHE A 446 39.66 7.82 11.86
C PHE A 446 38.63 6.98 11.10
N VAL A 447 38.28 7.39 9.89
CA VAL A 447 37.31 6.72 9.03
C VAL A 447 38.02 6.11 7.81
N GLY A 448 37.70 4.86 7.53
CA GLY A 448 38.21 4.17 6.36
C GLY A 448 37.44 2.87 6.15
N ARG A 449 37.71 2.17 5.04
CA ARG A 449 37.00 0.93 4.69
C ARG A 449 37.37 -0.23 5.62
N ASN A 450 38.61 -0.20 6.12
CA ASN A 450 39.14 -1.18 7.05
C ASN A 450 40.26 -0.57 7.90
N GLU A 451 40.73 -1.30 8.90
CA GLU A 451 41.77 -0.83 9.82
C GLU A 451 43.11 -0.58 9.10
N GLU A 452 43.47 -1.41 8.13
CA GLU A 452 44.70 -1.27 7.35
C GLU A 452 44.72 0.03 6.53
N GLU A 453 43.62 0.36 5.89
CA GLU A 453 43.46 1.63 5.16
C GLU A 453 43.53 2.84 6.09
N VAL A 454 42.91 2.76 7.27
CA VAL A 454 42.96 3.82 8.28
C VAL A 454 44.38 4.06 8.74
N ARG A 455 45.13 3.00 9.01
CA ARG A 455 46.55 3.10 9.45
C ARG A 455 47.44 3.69 8.36
N ALA A 456 47.26 3.23 7.13
CA ALA A 456 48.03 3.71 5.98
C ALA A 456 47.77 5.19 5.66
N GLU A 457 46.53 5.60 5.62
CA GLU A 457 46.17 7.00 5.29
C GLU A 457 46.54 8.00 6.37
N ASN A 458 46.57 7.57 7.63
CA ASN A 458 46.81 8.47 8.77
C ASN A 458 48.18 8.27 9.40
N ASN A 459 49.05 7.48 8.77
CA ASN A 459 50.42 7.17 9.25
C ASN A 459 50.44 6.64 10.69
N ILE A 460 49.53 5.74 11.01
CA ILE A 460 49.40 5.15 12.34
C ILE A 460 50.27 3.89 12.41
N ALA A 461 51.17 3.89 13.37
CA ALA A 461 52.10 2.72 13.58
C ALA A 461 51.32 1.47 14.00
N ALA A 462 51.82 0.29 13.66
CA ALA A 462 51.15 -0.98 13.95
C ALA A 462 50.99 -1.28 15.46
N ASP A 463 51.80 -0.65 16.30
CA ASP A 463 51.77 -0.82 17.77
C ASP A 463 50.72 0.13 18.44
N VAL A 464 50.17 1.08 17.73
CA VAL A 464 49.11 1.94 18.25
C VAL A 464 47.79 1.16 18.28
N ALA A 465 47.16 1.08 19.46
CA ALA A 465 45.90 0.40 19.61
C ALA A 465 44.77 1.23 19.00
N LEU A 466 43.99 0.59 18.14
CA LEU A 466 42.77 1.15 17.54
C LEU A 466 41.55 0.29 17.89
N ARG A 467 40.47 0.95 18.25
CA ARG A 467 39.20 0.29 18.56
C ARG A 467 38.14 0.75 17.55
N GLN A 468 37.50 -0.19 16.88
CA GLN A 468 36.40 0.12 15.98
C GLN A 468 35.17 0.58 16.76
N ASP A 469 34.40 1.53 16.22
CA ASP A 469 33.14 1.98 16.77
C ASP A 469 32.21 0.78 17.01
N ASP A 470 31.56 0.73 18.17
CA ASP A 470 30.65 -0.36 18.56
C ASP A 470 29.27 -0.23 17.92
N ASP A 471 28.92 0.93 17.44
CA ASP A 471 27.60 1.21 16.86
C ASP A 471 27.49 0.63 15.46
N VAL A 472 26.24 0.36 15.07
CA VAL A 472 25.90 -0.01 13.71
C VAL A 472 25.11 1.11 13.04
N LEU A 473 25.02 1.08 11.72
CA LEU A 473 24.24 2.04 10.94
C LEU A 473 22.77 1.70 11.00
N ASP A 474 21.94 2.74 10.96
CA ASP A 474 20.51 2.64 10.78
C ASP A 474 20.18 1.79 9.55
N THR A 475 19.20 0.90 9.69
CA THR A 475 18.71 0.04 8.60
C THR A 475 18.42 0.84 7.33
N TRP A 476 17.84 2.03 7.48
CA TRP A 476 17.51 2.88 6.33
C TRP A 476 18.73 3.42 5.57
N PHE A 477 19.90 3.38 6.17
CA PHE A 477 21.13 3.76 5.48
C PHE A 477 21.48 2.77 4.37
N SER A 478 21.49 1.48 4.67
CA SER A 478 21.71 0.45 3.66
C SER A 478 20.53 0.32 2.69
N SER A 479 19.30 0.47 3.17
CA SER A 479 18.09 0.44 2.34
C SER A 479 18.07 1.58 1.31
N ALA A 480 18.69 2.71 1.62
CA ALA A 480 18.81 3.85 0.70
C ALA A 480 19.70 3.54 -0.53
N LEU A 481 20.51 2.49 -0.47
CA LEU A 481 21.38 2.05 -1.57
C LEU A 481 20.72 0.99 -2.44
N TRP A 482 19.47 0.63 -2.19
CA TRP A 482 18.82 -0.56 -2.77
C TRP A 482 18.81 -0.57 -4.29
N THR A 483 18.54 0.57 -4.94
CA THR A 483 18.41 0.62 -6.40
C THR A 483 19.73 0.39 -7.13
N PHE A 484 20.84 0.80 -6.57
CA PHE A 484 22.15 0.65 -7.22
C PHE A 484 23.06 -0.37 -6.52
N GLY A 485 22.93 -0.54 -5.23
CA GLY A 485 23.69 -1.55 -4.48
C GLY A 485 23.32 -2.96 -4.92
N THR A 486 22.07 -3.25 -5.24
CA THR A 486 21.61 -4.54 -5.76
C THR A 486 22.23 -4.87 -7.12
N LEU A 487 22.57 -3.86 -7.90
CA LEU A 487 23.12 -4.02 -9.27
C LEU A 487 24.66 -4.03 -9.29
N GLY A 488 25.29 -4.05 -8.12
CA GLY A 488 26.73 -4.27 -7.99
C GLY A 488 27.56 -3.02 -7.70
N TRP A 489 26.96 -1.82 -7.58
CA TRP A 489 27.72 -0.63 -7.19
C TRP A 489 28.51 -0.88 -5.88
N PRO A 490 29.76 -0.43 -5.69
CA PRO A 490 30.47 0.62 -6.44
C PRO A 490 31.15 0.16 -7.73
N GLU A 491 31.07 -1.12 -8.08
CA GLU A 491 31.64 -1.61 -9.33
C GLU A 491 30.75 -1.22 -10.51
N LYS A 492 31.38 -0.96 -11.66
CA LYS A 492 30.67 -0.65 -12.90
C LYS A 492 30.23 -1.94 -13.58
N THR A 493 29.11 -2.50 -13.15
CA THR A 493 28.59 -3.75 -13.69
C THR A 493 27.76 -3.52 -14.95
N PRO A 494 27.61 -4.53 -15.84
CA PRO A 494 26.67 -4.44 -16.96
C PRO A 494 25.24 -4.20 -16.52
N GLU A 495 24.81 -4.81 -15.42
CA GLU A 495 23.46 -4.68 -14.87
C GLU A 495 23.16 -3.25 -14.42
N LEU A 496 24.12 -2.61 -13.76
CA LEU A 496 24.00 -1.21 -13.36
C LEU A 496 23.83 -0.30 -14.57
N LYS A 497 24.56 -0.54 -15.65
CA LYS A 497 24.45 0.22 -16.89
C LYS A 497 23.10 0.03 -17.57
N VAL A 498 22.57 -1.19 -17.60
CA VAL A 498 21.35 -1.54 -18.34
C VAL A 498 20.09 -1.21 -17.57
N PHE A 499 20.05 -1.51 -16.27
CA PHE A 499 18.81 -1.47 -15.47
C PHE A 499 18.65 -0.27 -14.55
N HIS A 500 19.67 0.56 -14.42
CA HIS A 500 19.58 1.76 -13.59
C HIS A 500 19.58 3.03 -14.46
N PRO A 501 18.70 4.01 -14.22
CA PRO A 501 17.61 4.07 -13.21
C PRO A 501 16.54 2.99 -13.41
N THR A 502 15.87 2.62 -12.32
CA THR A 502 14.70 1.72 -12.42
C THR A 502 13.49 2.48 -12.94
N ASP A 503 12.47 1.76 -13.40
CA ASP A 503 11.30 2.39 -14.02
C ASP A 503 10.24 2.80 -13.01
N VAL A 504 9.90 1.90 -12.10
CA VAL A 504 8.82 2.11 -11.12
C VAL A 504 9.24 1.62 -9.75
N LEU A 505 8.96 2.42 -8.74
CA LEU A 505 8.98 2.00 -7.35
C LEU A 505 7.55 1.92 -6.86
N VAL A 506 7.14 0.77 -6.31
CA VAL A 506 5.85 0.58 -5.68
C VAL A 506 6.06 0.57 -4.17
N THR A 507 5.41 1.46 -3.46
CA THR A 507 5.61 1.66 -2.02
C THR A 507 4.34 2.14 -1.33
N GLY A 508 4.24 1.91 -0.01
CA GLY A 508 3.25 2.56 0.82
C GLY A 508 3.64 4.02 1.10
N PHE A 509 2.65 4.83 1.45
CA PHE A 509 2.88 6.25 1.77
C PHE A 509 3.70 6.45 3.05
N ASP A 510 3.66 5.49 3.95
CA ASP A 510 4.29 5.52 5.27
C ASP A 510 5.83 5.54 5.24
N ILE A 511 6.44 5.09 4.14
CA ILE A 511 7.90 5.07 3.98
C ILE A 511 8.42 6.01 2.89
N ILE A 512 7.63 6.99 2.47
CA ILE A 512 8.08 8.00 1.49
C ILE A 512 9.30 8.74 2.01
N PHE A 513 9.28 9.18 3.26
CA PHE A 513 10.43 9.87 3.85
C PHE A 513 11.56 8.91 4.19
N PHE A 514 11.29 7.82 4.87
CA PHE A 514 12.31 6.88 5.34
C PHE A 514 13.10 6.25 4.22
N TRP A 515 12.41 5.86 3.17
CA TRP A 515 13.03 5.06 2.12
C TRP A 515 13.11 5.79 0.79
N VAL A 516 12.01 6.27 0.28
CA VAL A 516 11.95 6.91 -1.04
C VAL A 516 12.85 8.13 -1.11
N ALA A 517 12.69 9.06 -0.18
CA ALA A 517 13.47 10.29 -0.13
C ALA A 517 14.96 10.02 0.05
N ARG A 518 15.28 9.08 0.93
CA ARG A 518 16.69 8.71 1.19
C ARG A 518 17.33 7.98 0.01
N MET A 519 16.59 7.15 -0.70
CA MET A 519 17.07 6.57 -1.95
C MET A 519 17.38 7.64 -3.00
N ILE A 520 16.50 8.62 -3.14
CA ILE A 520 16.71 9.72 -4.09
C ILE A 520 17.97 10.50 -3.73
N MET A 521 18.14 10.88 -2.47
CA MET A 521 19.31 11.60 -1.99
C MET A 521 20.62 10.84 -2.26
N MET A 522 20.68 9.58 -1.87
CA MET A 522 21.89 8.76 -2.01
C MET A 522 22.20 8.45 -3.48
N THR A 523 21.19 8.08 -4.23
CA THR A 523 21.40 7.75 -5.66
C THR A 523 21.92 8.94 -6.44
N MET A 524 21.31 10.11 -6.26
CA MET A 524 21.73 11.30 -7.00
C MET A 524 23.13 11.79 -6.62
N HIS A 525 23.57 11.48 -5.40
CA HIS A 525 24.92 11.82 -4.98
C HIS A 525 25.97 10.86 -5.55
N PHE A 526 25.67 9.57 -5.62
CA PHE A 526 26.67 8.53 -5.97
C PHE A 526 26.59 8.04 -7.42
N CYS A 527 25.44 8.11 -8.05
CA CYS A 527 25.22 7.57 -9.40
C CYS A 527 25.19 8.68 -10.44
N LYS A 528 26.12 8.64 -11.39
CA LYS A 528 26.20 9.59 -12.49
C LYS A 528 26.07 8.83 -13.80
N ASP A 529 25.45 9.46 -14.80
CA ASP A 529 25.41 8.92 -16.16
C ASP A 529 26.75 9.14 -16.89
N GLU A 530 26.81 8.74 -18.17
CA GLU A 530 28.02 8.89 -18.99
C GLU A 530 28.44 10.35 -19.18
N ASP A 531 27.48 11.29 -19.09
CA ASP A 531 27.73 12.73 -19.21
C ASP A 531 28.04 13.39 -17.86
N GLY A 532 28.10 12.60 -16.78
CA GLY A 532 28.36 13.10 -15.44
C GLY A 532 27.13 13.71 -14.75
N LYS A 533 25.94 13.59 -15.33
CA LYS A 533 24.69 14.05 -14.71
C LYS A 533 24.22 13.07 -13.65
N ALA A 534 23.70 13.60 -12.53
CA ALA A 534 23.13 12.78 -11.47
C ALA A 534 21.95 11.94 -11.98
N GLN A 535 21.96 10.66 -11.68
CA GLN A 535 20.85 9.76 -11.98
C GLN A 535 19.85 9.75 -10.85
N VAL A 536 18.56 9.67 -11.20
CA VAL A 536 17.49 9.37 -10.25
C VAL A 536 17.44 7.86 -10.00
N PRO A 537 16.95 7.39 -8.83
CA PRO A 537 16.88 5.94 -8.58
C PRO A 537 15.77 5.25 -9.36
N PHE A 538 14.68 5.96 -9.62
CA PHE A 538 13.48 5.47 -10.32
C PHE A 538 12.78 6.66 -10.98
N LYS A 539 12.03 6.38 -12.04
CA LYS A 539 11.31 7.42 -12.80
C LYS A 539 9.93 7.72 -12.23
N THR A 540 9.25 6.69 -11.71
CA THR A 540 7.90 6.80 -11.16
C THR A 540 7.84 6.16 -9.78
N VAL A 541 7.20 6.86 -8.84
CA VAL A 541 6.86 6.33 -7.52
C VAL A 541 5.36 6.11 -7.48
N TYR A 542 4.96 4.85 -7.50
CA TYR A 542 3.56 4.45 -7.35
C TYR A 542 3.28 4.21 -5.87
N VAL A 543 2.44 5.07 -5.30
CA VAL A 543 2.12 5.02 -3.86
C VAL A 543 0.80 4.28 -3.65
N THR A 544 0.84 3.22 -2.84
CA THR A 544 -0.33 2.43 -2.49
C THR A 544 -0.92 2.87 -1.16
N GLY A 545 -2.23 2.66 -1.00
CA GLY A 545 -2.88 2.70 0.31
C GLY A 545 -2.58 1.43 1.11
N LEU A 546 -3.02 1.41 2.35
CA LEU A 546 -2.90 0.25 3.23
C LEU A 546 -4.09 -0.70 3.03
N ILE A 547 -3.85 -2.00 3.23
CA ILE A 547 -4.94 -2.97 3.34
C ILE A 547 -5.37 -3.05 4.80
N ARG A 548 -6.63 -2.71 5.04
CA ARG A 548 -7.28 -2.75 6.35
C ARG A 548 -8.19 -3.96 6.46
N ASP A 549 -8.56 -4.32 7.68
CA ASP A 549 -9.52 -5.40 7.90
C ASP A 549 -10.94 -5.00 7.43
N GLU A 550 -11.90 -5.88 7.59
CA GLU A 550 -13.29 -5.68 7.18
C GLU A 550 -13.95 -4.48 7.87
N ASN A 551 -13.50 -4.16 9.08
CA ASN A 551 -14.03 -3.06 9.88
C ASN A 551 -13.31 -1.72 9.62
N GLY A 552 -12.33 -1.71 8.74
CA GLY A 552 -11.52 -0.52 8.44
C GLY A 552 -10.38 -0.28 9.41
N ASP A 553 -10.05 -1.23 10.26
CA ASP A 553 -8.93 -1.15 11.18
C ASP A 553 -7.62 -1.59 10.53
N LYS A 554 -6.54 -0.92 10.90
CA LYS A 554 -5.20 -1.31 10.46
C LYS A 554 -4.89 -2.72 10.95
N MET A 555 -4.41 -3.58 10.06
CA MET A 555 -3.97 -4.92 10.42
C MET A 555 -2.67 -4.87 11.22
N SER A 556 -2.65 -5.53 12.38
CA SER A 556 -1.46 -5.67 13.21
C SER A 556 -1.47 -6.98 13.98
N LYS A 557 -0.29 -7.49 14.28
CA LYS A 557 -0.15 -8.72 15.09
C LYS A 557 -0.75 -8.54 16.49
N SER A 558 -0.64 -7.35 17.07
CA SER A 558 -1.18 -7.04 18.39
C SER A 558 -2.70 -7.05 18.43
N LYS A 559 -3.37 -6.70 17.34
CA LYS A 559 -4.83 -6.75 17.22
C LYS A 559 -5.35 -8.12 16.79
N GLY A 560 -4.47 -9.01 16.31
CA GLY A 560 -4.83 -10.35 15.84
C GLY A 560 -5.71 -10.36 14.60
N ASN A 561 -5.73 -9.29 13.82
CA ASN A 561 -6.51 -9.16 12.61
C ASN A 561 -5.69 -9.29 11.32
N VAL A 562 -4.43 -9.71 11.42
CA VAL A 562 -3.56 -9.96 10.26
C VAL A 562 -4.02 -11.21 9.53
N LEU A 563 -4.08 -11.12 8.19
CA LEU A 563 -4.36 -12.24 7.30
C LEU A 563 -3.10 -12.58 6.51
N ASP A 564 -2.78 -13.87 6.46
CA ASP A 564 -1.69 -14.40 5.65
C ASP A 564 -2.21 -14.67 4.22
N PRO A 565 -1.56 -14.15 3.18
CA PRO A 565 -1.98 -14.42 1.81
C PRO A 565 -1.98 -15.92 1.45
N ILE A 566 -1.11 -16.71 2.05
CA ILE A 566 -1.07 -18.17 1.81
C ILE A 566 -2.35 -18.84 2.31
N ASP A 567 -2.92 -18.37 3.41
CA ASP A 567 -4.19 -18.88 3.92
C ASP A 567 -5.36 -18.60 2.96
N MET A 568 -5.29 -17.48 2.21
CA MET A 568 -6.26 -17.18 1.15
C MET A 568 -6.09 -18.10 -0.06
N ILE A 569 -4.85 -18.47 -0.36
CA ILE A 569 -4.52 -19.32 -1.51
C ILE A 569 -4.86 -20.79 -1.22
N ASP A 570 -4.36 -21.32 -0.13
CA ASP A 570 -4.39 -22.74 0.21
C ASP A 570 -5.52 -23.13 1.16
N GLY A 571 -6.16 -22.14 1.78
CA GLY A 571 -7.15 -22.37 2.83
C GLY A 571 -6.50 -22.67 4.17
N ILE A 572 -7.27 -22.57 5.22
CA ILE A 572 -6.88 -22.90 6.59
C ILE A 572 -8.15 -23.25 7.40
N ASP A 573 -8.06 -24.27 8.23
CA ASP A 573 -9.16 -24.61 9.14
C ASP A 573 -9.23 -23.61 10.31
N LEU A 574 -10.40 -23.51 10.95
CA LEU A 574 -10.65 -22.54 12.00
C LEU A 574 -9.69 -22.69 13.20
N GLU A 575 -9.45 -23.93 13.65
CA GLU A 575 -8.60 -24.16 14.82
C GLU A 575 -7.14 -23.75 14.54
N SER A 576 -6.63 -24.06 13.34
CA SER A 576 -5.29 -23.64 12.92
C SER A 576 -5.19 -22.12 12.77
N LEU A 577 -6.23 -21.47 12.27
CA LEU A 577 -6.27 -20.01 12.15
C LEU A 577 -6.27 -19.32 13.52
N VAL A 578 -7.06 -19.83 14.46
CA VAL A 578 -7.07 -19.35 15.85
C VAL A 578 -5.69 -19.49 16.49
N ALA A 579 -5.07 -20.66 16.34
CA ALA A 579 -3.72 -20.90 16.86
C ALA A 579 -2.69 -19.95 16.27
N LYS A 580 -2.76 -19.68 14.97
CA LYS A 580 -1.87 -18.78 14.26
C LYS A 580 -2.02 -17.32 14.74
N ARG A 581 -3.24 -16.86 14.94
CA ARG A 581 -3.54 -15.49 15.35
C ARG A 581 -3.26 -15.22 16.82
N THR A 582 -3.35 -16.24 17.66
CA THR A 582 -3.16 -16.13 19.13
C THR A 582 -1.78 -16.59 19.60
N GLY A 583 -0.96 -17.17 18.72
CA GLY A 583 0.39 -17.64 19.06
C GLY A 583 1.42 -16.51 19.11
N ASN A 584 2.39 -16.63 20.02
CA ASN A 584 3.52 -15.72 20.15
C ASN A 584 3.15 -14.23 20.27
N MET A 585 2.09 -13.95 21.00
CA MET A 585 1.59 -12.59 21.16
C MET A 585 2.48 -11.75 22.09
N MET A 586 2.66 -10.48 21.72
CA MET A 586 3.30 -9.49 22.59
C MET A 586 2.47 -9.14 23.81
N GLN A 587 1.13 -9.27 23.71
CA GLN A 587 0.18 -8.99 24.77
C GLN A 587 -0.74 -10.20 24.96
N PRO A 588 -0.31 -11.22 25.74
CA PRO A 588 -1.07 -12.47 25.91
C PRO A 588 -2.48 -12.29 26.44
N GLN A 589 -2.75 -11.19 27.13
CA GLN A 589 -4.07 -10.88 27.68
C GLN A 589 -5.14 -10.61 26.61
N LEU A 590 -4.72 -10.33 25.36
CA LEU A 590 -5.65 -10.11 24.25
C LEU A 590 -6.07 -11.40 23.53
N ALA A 591 -5.47 -12.55 23.85
CA ALA A 591 -5.69 -13.81 23.14
C ALA A 591 -7.15 -14.25 23.14
N ALA A 592 -7.86 -14.14 24.26
CA ALA A 592 -9.27 -14.52 24.37
C ALA A 592 -10.17 -13.69 23.46
N LYS A 593 -9.93 -12.40 23.36
CA LYS A 593 -10.69 -11.48 22.51
C LYS A 593 -10.43 -11.78 21.03
N ILE A 594 -9.17 -12.02 20.67
CA ILE A 594 -8.75 -12.37 19.31
C ILE A 594 -9.38 -13.68 18.87
N GLU A 595 -9.37 -14.70 19.73
CA GLU A 595 -10.01 -15.99 19.47
C GLU A 595 -11.51 -15.82 19.22
N LYS A 596 -12.20 -15.07 20.05
CA LYS A 596 -13.64 -14.82 19.90
C LYS A 596 -13.95 -14.13 18.56
N ASN A 597 -13.20 -13.10 18.21
CA ASN A 597 -13.38 -12.37 16.97
C ASN A 597 -13.09 -13.26 15.75
N THR A 598 -12.04 -14.08 15.81
CA THR A 598 -11.67 -14.99 14.72
C THR A 598 -12.77 -16.03 14.50
N ARG A 599 -13.32 -16.63 15.55
CA ARG A 599 -14.40 -17.62 15.45
C ARG A 599 -15.69 -16.99 14.92
N LYS A 600 -15.96 -15.73 15.22
CA LYS A 600 -17.10 -15.00 14.68
C LYS A 600 -16.95 -14.68 13.19
N THR A 601 -15.79 -14.18 12.80
CA THR A 601 -15.52 -13.71 11.43
C THR A 601 -15.32 -14.87 10.45
N PHE A 602 -14.64 -15.95 10.89
CA PHE A 602 -14.27 -17.10 10.04
C PHE A 602 -14.81 -18.41 10.63
N GLU A 603 -16.13 -18.53 10.73
CA GLU A 603 -16.80 -19.69 11.36
C GLU A 603 -16.31 -21.05 10.86
N ASN A 604 -15.99 -21.17 9.59
CA ASN A 604 -15.54 -22.41 8.95
C ASN A 604 -14.09 -22.34 8.46
N GLY A 605 -13.31 -21.44 9.02
CA GLY A 605 -11.95 -21.15 8.54
C GLY A 605 -11.97 -20.37 7.21
N ILE A 606 -10.96 -20.58 6.39
CA ILE A 606 -10.81 -19.94 5.09
C ILE A 606 -10.69 -21.04 4.03
N GLU A 607 -11.51 -20.96 2.99
CA GLU A 607 -11.43 -21.89 1.85
C GLU A 607 -10.17 -21.62 1.00
N ALA A 608 -9.77 -22.61 0.21
CA ALA A 608 -8.69 -22.46 -0.75
C ALA A 608 -9.21 -21.75 -2.00
N TYR A 609 -8.84 -20.50 -2.19
CA TYR A 609 -9.28 -19.69 -3.34
C TYR A 609 -8.33 -19.77 -4.53
N GLY A 610 -7.08 -20.15 -4.31
CA GLY A 610 -6.03 -20.15 -5.32
C GLY A 610 -5.38 -18.79 -5.52
N THR A 611 -4.20 -18.79 -6.14
CA THR A 611 -3.39 -17.57 -6.33
C THR A 611 -4.04 -16.60 -7.30
N ASP A 612 -4.61 -17.09 -8.41
CA ASP A 612 -5.21 -16.22 -9.43
C ASP A 612 -6.37 -15.41 -8.89
N SER A 613 -7.23 -16.04 -8.07
CA SER A 613 -8.36 -15.36 -7.44
C SER A 613 -7.89 -14.26 -6.50
N LEU A 614 -6.84 -14.51 -5.71
CA LEU A 614 -6.25 -13.51 -4.82
C LEU A 614 -5.64 -12.37 -5.62
N ARG A 615 -4.85 -12.68 -6.64
CA ARG A 615 -4.19 -11.67 -7.49
C ARG A 615 -5.22 -10.79 -8.19
N PHE A 616 -6.27 -11.38 -8.74
CA PHE A 616 -7.32 -10.60 -9.40
C PHE A 616 -8.04 -9.67 -8.42
N THR A 617 -8.33 -10.17 -7.22
CA THR A 617 -8.93 -9.36 -6.16
C THR A 617 -8.05 -8.15 -5.81
N LEU A 618 -6.77 -8.39 -5.59
CA LEU A 618 -5.81 -7.34 -5.25
C LEU A 618 -5.66 -6.32 -6.39
N ALA A 619 -5.56 -6.80 -7.63
CA ALA A 619 -5.50 -5.92 -8.80
C ALA A 619 -6.77 -5.06 -8.94
N ALA A 620 -7.94 -5.66 -8.76
CA ALA A 620 -9.22 -4.98 -8.84
C ALA A 620 -9.40 -3.92 -7.75
N MET A 621 -8.73 -4.08 -6.62
CA MET A 621 -8.75 -3.13 -5.50
C MET A 621 -7.67 -2.05 -5.61
N ALA A 622 -6.76 -2.13 -6.57
CA ALA A 622 -5.65 -1.20 -6.74
C ALA A 622 -6.09 0.14 -7.32
N SER A 623 -6.91 0.85 -6.56
CA SER A 623 -7.30 2.23 -6.85
C SER A 623 -6.24 3.22 -6.37
N THR A 624 -6.28 4.46 -6.84
CA THR A 624 -5.23 5.45 -6.58
C THR A 624 -5.16 5.88 -5.11
N GLY A 625 -4.15 5.40 -4.39
CA GLY A 625 -3.70 5.96 -3.10
C GLY A 625 -4.64 5.84 -1.91
N ARG A 626 -5.77 5.17 -2.04
CA ARG A 626 -6.72 4.99 -0.94
C ARG A 626 -6.46 3.71 -0.16
N ASP A 627 -6.71 3.76 1.14
CA ASP A 627 -6.76 2.55 1.95
C ASP A 627 -7.90 1.64 1.50
N ILE A 628 -7.68 0.35 1.59
CA ILE A 628 -8.59 -0.68 1.09
C ILE A 628 -9.03 -1.55 2.25
N ASN A 629 -10.34 -1.70 2.42
CA ASN A 629 -10.90 -2.65 3.36
C ASN A 629 -10.96 -4.02 2.68
N TRP A 630 -10.34 -5.03 3.29
CA TRP A 630 -10.34 -6.38 2.75
C TRP A 630 -11.76 -6.95 2.72
N ASP A 631 -12.15 -7.57 1.60
CA ASP A 631 -13.49 -8.08 1.36
C ASP A 631 -13.43 -9.52 0.84
N MET A 632 -13.78 -10.47 1.71
CA MET A 632 -13.81 -11.90 1.38
C MET A 632 -14.84 -12.23 0.30
N LYS A 633 -15.93 -11.47 0.20
CA LYS A 633 -16.95 -11.68 -0.84
C LYS A 633 -16.40 -11.36 -2.23
N ARG A 634 -15.56 -10.36 -2.35
CA ARG A 634 -14.90 -10.06 -3.62
C ARG A 634 -13.94 -11.16 -4.03
N LEU A 635 -13.21 -11.74 -3.07
CA LEU A 635 -12.32 -12.88 -3.32
C LEU A 635 -13.12 -14.07 -3.86
N GLU A 636 -14.24 -14.39 -3.25
CA GLU A 636 -15.17 -15.44 -3.74
C GLU A 636 -15.70 -15.13 -5.13
N GLY A 637 -16.08 -13.89 -5.38
CA GLY A 637 -16.55 -13.44 -6.69
C GLY A 637 -15.52 -13.64 -7.80
N TYR A 638 -14.25 -13.35 -7.51
CA TYR A 638 -13.19 -13.54 -8.49
C TYR A 638 -12.74 -15.01 -8.63
N ARG A 639 -12.92 -15.83 -7.60
CA ARG A 639 -12.85 -17.30 -7.76
C ARG A 639 -13.90 -17.79 -8.77
N ASN A 640 -15.12 -17.28 -8.65
CA ASN A 640 -16.18 -17.62 -9.60
C ASN A 640 -15.85 -17.12 -11.01
N PHE A 641 -15.22 -15.98 -11.14
CA PHE A 641 -14.70 -15.49 -12.42
C PHE A 641 -13.68 -16.46 -13.05
N CYS A 642 -12.72 -16.93 -12.27
CA CYS A 642 -11.76 -17.94 -12.74
C CYS A 642 -12.45 -19.23 -13.17
N ASN A 643 -13.42 -19.70 -12.39
CA ASN A 643 -14.21 -20.89 -12.75
C ASN A 643 -15.00 -20.67 -14.05
N LYS A 644 -15.55 -19.48 -14.24
CA LYS A 644 -16.27 -19.14 -15.47
C LYS A 644 -15.35 -19.14 -16.69
N LEU A 645 -14.16 -18.58 -16.56
CA LEU A 645 -13.15 -18.64 -17.63
C LEU A 645 -12.77 -20.07 -17.94
N TRP A 646 -12.58 -20.92 -16.94
CA TRP A 646 -12.27 -22.33 -17.12
C TRP A 646 -13.37 -23.07 -17.90
N ASN A 647 -14.60 -22.87 -17.48
CA ASN A 647 -15.76 -23.52 -18.13
C ASN A 647 -15.97 -23.01 -19.55
N ALA A 648 -15.80 -21.72 -19.78
CA ALA A 648 -15.86 -21.13 -21.12
C ALA A 648 -14.78 -21.72 -22.03
N SER A 649 -13.57 -21.87 -21.51
CA SER A 649 -12.45 -22.46 -22.25
C SER A 649 -12.72 -23.93 -22.60
N ARG A 650 -13.32 -24.68 -21.69
CA ARG A 650 -13.76 -26.06 -21.98
C ARG A 650 -14.78 -26.10 -23.11
N TYR A 651 -15.76 -25.19 -23.08
CA TYR A 651 -16.74 -25.08 -24.17
C TYR A 651 -16.06 -24.81 -25.50
N VAL A 652 -15.12 -23.89 -25.55
CA VAL A 652 -14.34 -23.57 -26.76
C VAL A 652 -13.60 -24.81 -27.24
N LEU A 653 -12.89 -25.51 -26.35
CA LEU A 653 -12.12 -26.71 -26.70
C LEU A 653 -13.03 -27.85 -27.20
N MET A 654 -14.17 -28.07 -26.58
CA MET A 654 -15.16 -29.08 -27.02
C MET A 654 -15.64 -28.84 -28.45
N ASN A 655 -15.70 -27.58 -28.88
CA ASN A 655 -16.17 -27.19 -30.21
C ASN A 655 -15.05 -27.03 -31.25
N THR A 656 -13.79 -27.12 -30.84
CA THR A 656 -12.63 -26.84 -31.71
C THR A 656 -11.63 -28.00 -31.79
N GLU A 657 -11.51 -28.81 -30.74
CA GLU A 657 -10.66 -30.01 -30.75
C GLU A 657 -11.15 -31.03 -31.79
N GLU A 658 -10.21 -31.53 -32.62
CA GLU A 658 -10.51 -32.48 -33.68
C GLU A 658 -11.52 -31.97 -34.71
N GLN A 659 -11.73 -30.66 -34.77
CA GLN A 659 -12.61 -30.01 -35.71
C GLN A 659 -11.82 -29.15 -36.72
N ASP A 660 -12.42 -28.86 -37.85
CA ASP A 660 -11.85 -27.94 -38.85
C ASP A 660 -12.06 -26.49 -38.40
N CYS A 661 -10.98 -25.83 -37.98
CA CYS A 661 -10.98 -24.42 -37.55
C CYS A 661 -10.57 -23.47 -38.67
N GLY A 662 -10.49 -23.95 -39.93
CA GLY A 662 -10.26 -23.11 -41.09
C GLY A 662 -8.83 -22.61 -41.27
N PHE A 663 -7.84 -23.27 -40.67
CA PHE A 663 -6.44 -22.88 -40.83
C PHE A 663 -5.77 -23.50 -42.06
N ALA A 664 -6.39 -24.44 -42.76
CA ALA A 664 -5.86 -25.01 -43.98
C ALA A 664 -5.79 -23.95 -45.08
N ALA A 665 -4.75 -24.05 -45.92
CA ALA A 665 -4.60 -23.13 -47.05
C ALA A 665 -5.80 -23.25 -48.03
N GLY A 666 -6.42 -22.11 -48.36
CA GLY A 666 -7.56 -22.04 -49.25
C GLY A 666 -8.91 -22.39 -48.62
N ALA A 667 -8.98 -22.57 -47.33
CA ALA A 667 -10.24 -22.82 -46.64
C ALA A 667 -11.20 -21.64 -46.78
N GLU A 668 -12.46 -21.95 -47.16
CA GLU A 668 -13.52 -20.94 -47.19
C GLU A 668 -13.94 -20.56 -45.80
N LEU A 669 -13.96 -19.27 -45.50
CA LEU A 669 -14.36 -18.70 -44.19
C LEU A 669 -15.40 -17.62 -44.44
N GLU A 670 -16.53 -17.80 -43.80
CA GLU A 670 -17.60 -16.80 -43.77
C GLU A 670 -17.90 -16.41 -42.31
N TYR A 671 -17.31 -15.30 -41.91
CA TYR A 671 -17.43 -14.80 -40.53
C TYR A 671 -18.83 -14.23 -40.27
N SER A 672 -19.43 -14.62 -39.15
CA SER A 672 -20.69 -14.04 -38.66
C SER A 672 -20.45 -12.61 -38.14
N LEU A 673 -21.53 -11.84 -38.02
CA LEU A 673 -21.45 -10.53 -37.35
C LEU A 673 -20.96 -10.67 -35.90
N ALA A 674 -21.39 -11.74 -35.21
CA ALA A 674 -20.94 -12.04 -33.87
C ALA A 674 -19.42 -12.30 -33.80
N ASP A 675 -18.86 -12.97 -34.79
CA ASP A 675 -17.41 -13.20 -34.88
C ASP A 675 -16.65 -11.87 -35.02
N LYS A 676 -17.11 -11.02 -35.92
CA LYS A 676 -16.53 -9.69 -36.13
C LYS A 676 -16.69 -8.77 -34.93
N TRP A 677 -17.83 -8.91 -34.24
CA TRP A 677 -18.13 -8.16 -33.02
C TRP A 677 -17.19 -8.54 -31.87
N ILE A 678 -17.00 -9.83 -31.59
CA ILE A 678 -16.14 -10.23 -30.47
C ILE A 678 -14.67 -9.88 -30.73
N GLU A 679 -14.22 -9.97 -31.97
CA GLU A 679 -12.88 -9.49 -32.34
C GLU A 679 -12.74 -7.99 -32.10
N SER A 680 -13.75 -7.22 -32.47
CA SER A 680 -13.78 -5.76 -32.26
C SER A 680 -13.83 -5.42 -30.78
N GLN A 681 -14.62 -6.12 -29.98
CA GLN A 681 -14.66 -5.96 -28.53
C GLN A 681 -13.31 -6.32 -27.88
N PHE A 682 -12.66 -7.35 -28.37
CA PHE A 682 -11.32 -7.70 -27.89
C PHE A 682 -10.30 -6.59 -28.18
N GLU A 683 -10.33 -6.02 -29.40
CA GLU A 683 -9.43 -4.92 -29.76
C GLU A 683 -9.62 -3.70 -28.84
N LEU A 684 -10.87 -3.35 -28.52
CA LEU A 684 -11.16 -2.30 -27.55
C LEU A 684 -10.66 -2.68 -26.15
N ALA A 685 -10.89 -3.91 -25.73
CA ALA A 685 -10.40 -4.38 -24.44
C ALA A 685 -8.87 -4.33 -24.34
N ALA A 686 -8.16 -4.73 -25.38
CA ALA A 686 -6.70 -4.65 -25.44
C ALA A 686 -6.21 -3.20 -25.35
N LYS A 687 -6.86 -2.30 -26.08
CA LYS A 687 -6.54 -0.86 -26.03
C LYS A 687 -6.74 -0.29 -24.64
N GLU A 688 -7.89 -0.55 -24.03
CA GLU A 688 -8.24 -0.05 -22.68
C GLU A 688 -7.32 -0.65 -21.62
N PHE A 689 -7.08 -1.96 -21.66
CA PHE A 689 -6.19 -2.64 -20.72
C PHE A 689 -4.79 -2.01 -20.75
N ASN A 690 -4.20 -1.87 -21.92
CA ASN A 690 -2.87 -1.27 -22.06
C ASN A 690 -2.84 0.18 -21.58
N GLY A 691 -3.85 0.97 -21.94
CA GLY A 691 -3.97 2.36 -21.47
C GLY A 691 -4.06 2.47 -19.96
N HIS A 692 -4.83 1.59 -19.32
CA HIS A 692 -4.96 1.58 -17.85
C HIS A 692 -3.67 1.13 -17.17
N ILE A 693 -2.98 0.15 -17.72
CA ILE A 693 -1.66 -0.27 -17.21
C ILE A 693 -0.66 0.88 -17.30
N ASP A 694 -0.60 1.57 -18.43
CA ASP A 694 0.31 2.70 -18.64
C ASP A 694 0.02 3.87 -17.66
N ASN A 695 -1.23 4.01 -17.23
CA ASN A 695 -1.66 5.03 -16.27
C ASN A 695 -1.70 4.52 -14.82
N PHE A 696 -1.14 3.35 -14.54
CA PHE A 696 -1.10 2.73 -13.20
C PHE A 696 -2.49 2.53 -12.58
N ARG A 697 -3.50 2.23 -13.42
CA ARG A 697 -4.86 1.94 -13.01
C ARG A 697 -5.16 0.45 -13.17
N LEU A 698 -4.53 -0.36 -12.33
CA LEU A 698 -4.72 -1.81 -12.35
C LEU A 698 -6.16 -2.20 -12.05
N ASP A 699 -6.85 -1.45 -11.21
CA ASP A 699 -8.27 -1.64 -10.93
C ASP A 699 -9.12 -1.56 -12.21
N MET A 700 -8.87 -0.56 -13.03
CA MET A 700 -9.57 -0.38 -14.29
C MET A 700 -9.15 -1.43 -15.33
N ALA A 701 -7.88 -1.80 -15.35
CA ALA A 701 -7.39 -2.89 -16.21
C ALA A 701 -8.05 -4.22 -15.86
N ALA A 702 -8.13 -4.56 -14.59
CA ALA A 702 -8.82 -5.76 -14.11
C ALA A 702 -10.31 -5.74 -14.47
N ASN A 703 -10.96 -4.59 -14.30
CA ASN A 703 -12.37 -4.44 -14.69
C ASN A 703 -12.58 -4.62 -16.20
N THR A 704 -11.68 -4.11 -17.03
CA THR A 704 -11.71 -4.32 -18.48
C THR A 704 -11.66 -5.80 -18.84
N LEU A 705 -10.76 -6.57 -18.19
CA LEU A 705 -10.69 -8.02 -18.37
C LEU A 705 -11.98 -8.71 -17.92
N TYR A 706 -12.50 -8.32 -16.76
CA TYR A 706 -13.72 -8.90 -16.22
C TYR A 706 -14.91 -8.69 -17.16
N GLU A 707 -15.14 -7.44 -17.60
CA GLU A 707 -16.23 -7.09 -18.49
C GLU A 707 -16.13 -7.81 -19.85
N PHE A 708 -14.93 -7.85 -20.43
CA PHE A 708 -14.75 -8.56 -21.69
C PHE A 708 -14.98 -10.06 -21.54
N ILE A 709 -14.33 -10.69 -20.57
CA ILE A 709 -14.38 -12.17 -20.41
C ILE A 709 -15.76 -12.61 -19.93
N TRP A 710 -16.28 -12.03 -18.87
CA TRP A 710 -17.54 -12.46 -18.27
C TRP A 710 -18.74 -12.08 -19.13
N ASN A 711 -18.86 -10.81 -19.48
CA ASN A 711 -20.05 -10.27 -20.15
C ASN A 711 -20.01 -10.46 -21.66
N GLN A 712 -18.94 -10.01 -22.31
CA GLN A 712 -18.90 -10.04 -23.77
C GLN A 712 -18.62 -11.44 -24.31
N PHE A 713 -17.60 -12.10 -23.82
CA PHE A 713 -17.21 -13.41 -24.31
C PHE A 713 -18.13 -14.51 -23.78
N CYS A 714 -18.24 -14.67 -22.48
CA CYS A 714 -19.02 -15.79 -21.89
C CYS A 714 -20.53 -15.63 -22.02
N ASP A 715 -21.08 -14.49 -21.60
CA ASP A 715 -22.54 -14.30 -21.55
C ASP A 715 -23.15 -14.10 -22.93
N TRP A 716 -22.45 -13.46 -23.85
CA TRP A 716 -22.98 -13.17 -25.17
C TRP A 716 -22.35 -13.96 -26.31
N TYR A 717 -21.04 -13.89 -26.50
CA TYR A 717 -20.41 -14.49 -27.68
C TYR A 717 -20.63 -16.01 -27.75
N LEU A 718 -20.37 -16.73 -26.63
CA LEU A 718 -20.53 -18.17 -26.62
C LEU A 718 -21.98 -18.58 -26.95
N GLU A 719 -22.96 -17.85 -26.46
CA GLU A 719 -24.37 -18.08 -26.79
C GLU A 719 -24.68 -17.76 -28.28
N LEU A 720 -24.09 -16.68 -28.82
CA LEU A 720 -24.23 -16.31 -30.22
C LEU A 720 -23.58 -17.33 -31.18
N THR A 721 -22.61 -18.11 -30.69
CA THR A 721 -21.97 -19.14 -31.53
C THR A 721 -22.81 -20.42 -31.69
N LYS A 722 -23.69 -20.73 -30.74
CA LYS A 722 -24.44 -21.98 -30.74
C LYS A 722 -25.31 -22.15 -31.99
N PRO A 723 -26.14 -21.21 -32.43
CA PRO A 723 -26.88 -21.36 -33.66
C PRO A 723 -26.00 -21.58 -34.91
N VAL A 724 -24.86 -20.93 -34.99
CA VAL A 724 -23.92 -21.04 -36.10
C VAL A 724 -23.30 -22.44 -36.12
N LEU A 725 -22.83 -22.95 -35.00
CA LEU A 725 -22.18 -24.25 -34.90
C LEU A 725 -23.14 -25.40 -35.15
N TRP A 726 -24.43 -25.22 -34.91
CA TRP A 726 -25.43 -26.30 -35.05
C TRP A 726 -26.16 -26.31 -36.40
N LYS A 727 -26.36 -25.18 -37.04
CA LYS A 727 -27.30 -25.05 -38.16
C LYS A 727 -26.80 -24.24 -39.35
N SER A 728 -25.52 -23.93 -39.43
CA SER A 728 -25.00 -23.11 -40.57
C SER A 728 -24.18 -23.94 -41.59
N THR A 729 -23.67 -23.26 -42.60
CA THR A 729 -22.80 -23.86 -43.60
C THR A 729 -21.43 -24.23 -42.99
N GLU A 730 -20.70 -25.11 -43.67
CA GLU A 730 -19.34 -25.49 -43.26
C GLU A 730 -18.38 -24.29 -43.21
N ALA A 731 -18.51 -23.34 -44.17
CA ALA A 731 -17.69 -22.12 -44.20
C ALA A 731 -17.95 -21.24 -43.01
N GLN A 732 -19.21 -21.11 -42.60
CA GLN A 732 -19.60 -20.35 -41.38
C GLN A 732 -19.14 -21.04 -40.10
N GLN A 733 -19.30 -22.38 -40.03
CA GLN A 733 -18.83 -23.12 -38.88
C GLN A 733 -17.33 -23.05 -38.69
N ARG A 734 -16.55 -23.17 -39.76
CA ARG A 734 -15.09 -23.04 -39.72
C ARG A 734 -14.67 -21.67 -39.22
N ALA A 735 -15.31 -20.62 -39.76
CA ALA A 735 -15.03 -19.23 -39.39
C ALA A 735 -15.30 -18.99 -37.90
N THR A 736 -16.42 -19.50 -37.35
CA THR A 736 -16.75 -19.34 -35.95
C THR A 736 -15.81 -20.14 -35.06
N ARG A 737 -15.43 -21.36 -35.42
CA ARG A 737 -14.44 -22.16 -34.68
C ARG A 737 -13.10 -21.45 -34.63
N ARG A 738 -12.67 -20.89 -35.78
CA ARG A 738 -11.44 -20.11 -35.87
C ARG A 738 -11.49 -18.90 -34.94
N THR A 739 -12.58 -18.16 -34.94
CA THR A 739 -12.78 -16.99 -34.07
C THR A 739 -12.77 -17.39 -32.60
N LEU A 740 -13.51 -18.44 -32.22
CA LEU A 740 -13.54 -18.95 -30.84
C LEU A 740 -12.13 -19.23 -30.31
N ILE A 741 -11.37 -20.03 -31.04
CA ILE A 741 -10.05 -20.45 -30.55
C ILE A 741 -9.02 -19.31 -30.62
N SER A 742 -9.06 -18.47 -31.67
CA SER A 742 -8.14 -17.36 -31.82
C SER A 742 -8.38 -16.25 -30.80
N VAL A 743 -9.64 -15.90 -30.54
CA VAL A 743 -9.98 -14.88 -29.55
C VAL A 743 -9.66 -15.39 -28.14
N LEU A 744 -9.94 -16.66 -27.85
CA LEU A 744 -9.57 -17.23 -26.55
C LEU A 744 -8.06 -17.17 -26.33
N GLU A 745 -7.26 -17.55 -27.31
CA GLU A 745 -5.79 -17.52 -27.23
C GLU A 745 -5.29 -16.11 -26.93
N LYS A 746 -5.78 -15.09 -27.64
CA LYS A 746 -5.41 -13.69 -27.41
C LYS A 746 -5.91 -13.18 -26.05
N THR A 747 -7.10 -13.60 -25.63
CA THR A 747 -7.67 -13.23 -24.32
C THR A 747 -6.81 -13.77 -23.18
N LEU A 748 -6.34 -15.00 -23.31
CA LEU A 748 -5.44 -15.60 -22.29
C LEU A 748 -4.14 -14.80 -22.20
N ARG A 749 -3.57 -14.40 -23.33
CA ARG A 749 -2.36 -13.55 -23.30
C ARG A 749 -2.62 -12.20 -22.63
N LEU A 750 -3.75 -11.56 -22.91
CA LEU A 750 -4.09 -10.28 -22.30
C LEU A 750 -4.29 -10.39 -20.80
N ALA A 751 -4.90 -11.48 -20.33
CA ALA A 751 -5.19 -11.72 -18.92
C ALA A 751 -4.00 -12.28 -18.13
N HIS A 752 -3.01 -12.85 -18.80
CA HIS A 752 -1.89 -13.55 -18.16
C HIS A 752 -1.17 -12.72 -17.09
N PRO A 753 -0.88 -11.42 -17.29
CA PRO A 753 -0.19 -10.63 -16.26
C PRO A 753 -0.91 -10.58 -14.91
N VAL A 754 -2.23 -10.68 -14.91
CA VAL A 754 -3.05 -10.64 -13.68
C VAL A 754 -3.26 -12.03 -13.10
N ILE A 755 -3.62 -13.00 -13.94
CA ILE A 755 -3.97 -14.38 -13.54
C ILE A 755 -3.09 -15.40 -14.28
N PRO A 756 -1.83 -15.52 -13.87
CA PRO A 756 -0.83 -16.24 -14.66
C PRO A 756 -1.03 -17.77 -14.72
N TYR A 757 -1.56 -18.39 -13.66
CA TYR A 757 -1.64 -19.86 -13.60
C TYR A 757 -2.74 -20.45 -14.46
N ILE A 758 -3.95 -19.91 -14.34
CA ILE A 758 -5.09 -20.39 -15.13
C ILE A 758 -4.87 -20.12 -16.61
N THR A 759 -4.32 -18.97 -16.95
CA THR A 759 -4.05 -18.60 -18.34
C THR A 759 -3.01 -19.49 -18.97
N GLU A 760 -1.91 -19.79 -18.28
CA GLU A 760 -0.89 -20.72 -18.78
C GLU A 760 -1.46 -22.12 -18.97
N THR A 761 -2.22 -22.60 -17.99
CA THR A 761 -2.80 -23.95 -18.04
C THR A 761 -3.75 -24.11 -19.23
N ILE A 762 -4.64 -23.14 -19.43
CA ILE A 762 -5.58 -23.17 -20.56
C ILE A 762 -4.83 -23.01 -21.88
N TRP A 763 -3.87 -22.08 -21.92
CA TRP A 763 -3.11 -21.79 -23.13
C TRP A 763 -2.35 -23.00 -23.66
N GLN A 764 -1.81 -23.86 -22.80
CA GLN A 764 -1.14 -25.09 -23.21
C GLN A 764 -2.09 -26.03 -23.97
N SER A 765 -3.37 -26.01 -23.67
CA SER A 765 -4.39 -26.77 -24.40
C SER A 765 -4.87 -26.07 -25.68
N VAL A 766 -4.79 -24.76 -25.73
CA VAL A 766 -5.26 -23.91 -26.84
C VAL A 766 -4.23 -23.77 -27.96
N LYS A 767 -2.97 -23.60 -27.61
CA LYS A 767 -1.91 -23.31 -28.60
C LYS A 767 -1.79 -24.32 -29.73
N PRO A 768 -1.96 -25.65 -29.51
CA PRO A 768 -1.87 -26.60 -30.62
C PRO A 768 -2.96 -26.44 -31.68
N LEU A 769 -4.06 -25.78 -31.31
CA LEU A 769 -5.24 -25.60 -32.16
C LEU A 769 -5.20 -24.30 -32.96
N VAL A 770 -4.25 -23.41 -32.67
CA VAL A 770 -4.11 -22.12 -33.34
C VAL A 770 -2.83 -22.12 -34.19
N ASP A 771 -3.01 -21.98 -35.49
CA ASP A 771 -1.88 -21.95 -36.43
C ASP A 771 -1.06 -20.67 -36.21
N GLY A 772 0.27 -20.81 -36.26
CA GLY A 772 1.20 -19.72 -36.09
C GLY A 772 1.52 -19.32 -34.64
N VAL A 773 0.93 -19.99 -33.65
CA VAL A 773 1.27 -19.83 -32.24
C VAL A 773 2.37 -20.81 -31.86
N GLU A 774 3.53 -20.28 -31.52
CA GLU A 774 4.72 -21.04 -31.15
C GLU A 774 5.24 -20.63 -29.79
N GLY A 775 6.03 -21.50 -29.16
CA GLY A 775 6.67 -21.25 -27.87
C GLY A 775 6.17 -22.19 -26.77
N ASP A 776 6.96 -22.28 -25.72
CA ASP A 776 6.73 -23.22 -24.62
C ASP A 776 5.87 -22.62 -23.48
N THR A 777 5.78 -21.32 -23.42
CA THR A 777 5.05 -20.61 -22.35
C THR A 777 4.32 -19.38 -22.87
N ILE A 778 3.15 -19.13 -22.33
CA ILE A 778 2.40 -17.89 -22.56
C ILE A 778 3.14 -16.66 -22.06
N MET A 779 3.97 -16.83 -21.03
CA MET A 779 4.69 -15.74 -20.34
C MET A 779 5.58 -14.93 -21.29
N LEU A 780 6.10 -15.57 -22.33
CA LEU A 780 7.00 -14.96 -23.32
C LEU A 780 6.31 -14.62 -24.65
N GLN A 781 4.99 -14.80 -24.73
CA GLN A 781 4.21 -14.40 -25.89
C GLN A 781 3.97 -12.90 -25.90
N ALA A 782 3.68 -12.35 -27.08
CA ALA A 782 3.40 -10.92 -27.21
C ALA A 782 2.09 -10.53 -26.51
N LEU A 783 2.14 -9.48 -25.70
CA LEU A 783 0.92 -8.90 -25.12
C LEU A 783 0.09 -8.25 -26.24
N PRO A 784 -1.19 -8.62 -26.39
CA PRO A 784 -2.01 -8.04 -27.45
C PRO A 784 -2.08 -6.51 -27.39
N GLN A 785 -1.89 -5.89 -28.56
CA GLN A 785 -2.04 -4.46 -28.75
C GLN A 785 -3.21 -4.20 -29.69
N TYR A 786 -3.81 -3.02 -29.62
CA TYR A 786 -4.89 -2.64 -30.50
C TYR A 786 -4.47 -2.72 -31.97
N ASP A 787 -5.23 -3.44 -32.78
CA ASP A 787 -5.03 -3.55 -34.23
C ASP A 787 -6.32 -3.11 -34.95
N ALA A 788 -6.27 -1.95 -35.58
CA ALA A 788 -7.40 -1.39 -36.31
C ALA A 788 -7.89 -2.30 -37.46
N ALA A 789 -7.04 -3.17 -37.99
CA ALA A 789 -7.41 -4.11 -39.08
C ALA A 789 -8.48 -5.13 -38.61
N ASN A 790 -8.52 -5.44 -37.31
CA ASN A 790 -9.49 -6.39 -36.73
C ASN A 790 -10.73 -5.70 -36.15
N PHE A 791 -10.80 -4.39 -36.25
CA PHE A 791 -11.90 -3.61 -35.65
C PHE A 791 -12.96 -3.31 -36.70
N ASN A 792 -14.23 -3.58 -36.38
CA ASN A 792 -15.38 -3.39 -37.27
C ASN A 792 -16.50 -2.68 -36.52
N GLN A 793 -16.66 -1.37 -36.74
CA GLN A 793 -17.67 -0.55 -36.07
C GLN A 793 -19.09 -0.98 -36.40
N GLU A 794 -19.35 -1.36 -37.65
CA GLU A 794 -20.66 -1.83 -38.09
C GLU A 794 -21.11 -3.08 -37.31
N ALA A 795 -20.20 -4.04 -37.15
CA ALA A 795 -20.48 -5.25 -36.36
C ALA A 795 -20.76 -4.94 -34.88
N LEU A 796 -20.03 -3.98 -34.32
CA LEU A 796 -20.30 -3.49 -32.97
C LEU A 796 -21.72 -2.92 -32.85
N ASP A 797 -22.09 -2.02 -33.73
CA ASP A 797 -23.40 -1.37 -33.69
C ASP A 797 -24.54 -2.38 -33.89
N ASP A 798 -24.39 -3.30 -34.82
CA ASP A 798 -25.38 -4.33 -35.11
C ASP A 798 -25.60 -5.32 -33.93
N ILE A 799 -24.52 -5.81 -33.36
CA ILE A 799 -24.62 -6.78 -32.23
C ILE A 799 -25.09 -6.11 -30.96
N GLU A 800 -24.70 -4.85 -30.69
CA GLU A 800 -25.26 -4.11 -29.57
C GLU A 800 -26.78 -3.92 -29.73
N TRP A 801 -27.26 -3.66 -30.94
CA TRP A 801 -28.69 -3.64 -31.22
C TRP A 801 -29.34 -5.03 -30.98
N VAL A 802 -28.71 -6.12 -31.43
CA VAL A 802 -29.19 -7.51 -31.21
C VAL A 802 -29.25 -7.82 -29.70
N LYS A 803 -28.24 -7.43 -28.94
CA LYS A 803 -28.21 -7.56 -27.47
C LYS A 803 -29.37 -6.80 -26.83
N ALA A 804 -29.60 -5.57 -27.25
CA ALA A 804 -30.70 -4.74 -26.75
C ALA A 804 -32.06 -5.38 -27.06
N PHE A 805 -32.23 -5.92 -28.24
CA PHE A 805 -33.45 -6.63 -28.64
C PHE A 805 -33.70 -7.86 -27.73
N ILE A 806 -32.72 -8.71 -27.57
CA ILE A 806 -32.82 -9.92 -26.73
C ILE A 806 -33.09 -9.57 -25.28
N THR A 807 -32.39 -8.55 -24.76
CA THR A 807 -32.56 -8.07 -23.40
C THR A 807 -34.00 -7.51 -23.20
N SER A 808 -34.53 -6.76 -24.17
CA SER A 808 -35.89 -6.25 -24.12
C SER A 808 -36.92 -7.38 -24.05
N ILE A 809 -36.76 -8.44 -24.82
CA ILE A 809 -37.64 -9.61 -24.75
C ILE A 809 -37.55 -10.26 -23.36
N ARG A 810 -36.35 -10.43 -22.82
CA ARG A 810 -36.17 -11.05 -21.49
C ARG A 810 -36.81 -10.17 -20.39
N ASN A 811 -36.68 -8.87 -20.50
CA ASN A 811 -37.30 -7.95 -19.56
C ASN A 811 -38.85 -7.98 -19.65
N LEU A 812 -39.41 -8.05 -20.85
CA LEU A 812 -40.86 -8.18 -21.02
C LEU A 812 -41.36 -9.51 -20.46
N ARG A 813 -40.64 -10.62 -20.64
CA ARG A 813 -40.96 -11.91 -20.02
C ARG A 813 -41.02 -11.82 -18.49
N ALA A 814 -40.03 -11.15 -17.90
CA ALA A 814 -39.96 -10.96 -16.44
C ALA A 814 -41.09 -10.05 -15.95
N GLU A 815 -41.33 -8.96 -16.65
CA GLU A 815 -42.35 -7.97 -16.30
C GLU A 815 -43.75 -8.54 -16.30
N TYR A 816 -44.08 -9.41 -17.28
CA TYR A 816 -45.41 -9.99 -17.44
C TYR A 816 -45.47 -11.46 -16.96
N ASP A 817 -44.44 -11.93 -16.23
CA ASP A 817 -44.37 -13.30 -15.70
C ASP A 817 -44.63 -14.38 -16.77
N ILE A 818 -44.00 -14.22 -17.93
CA ILE A 818 -44.09 -15.16 -19.03
C ILE A 818 -43.00 -16.21 -18.86
N ASN A 819 -43.34 -17.53 -19.00
CA ASN A 819 -42.39 -18.60 -18.89
C ASN A 819 -41.22 -18.37 -19.86
N PRO A 820 -39.96 -18.37 -19.35
CA PRO A 820 -38.76 -18.15 -20.18
C PRO A 820 -38.61 -19.16 -21.34
N GLY A 821 -39.18 -20.39 -21.18
CA GLY A 821 -39.12 -21.44 -22.18
C GLY A 821 -40.19 -21.37 -23.27
N LYS A 822 -41.19 -20.50 -23.11
CA LYS A 822 -42.32 -20.42 -24.06
C LYS A 822 -41.95 -19.65 -25.32
N PRO A 823 -42.04 -20.23 -26.53
CA PRO A 823 -41.83 -19.46 -27.78
C PRO A 823 -42.81 -18.32 -27.92
N LEU A 824 -42.35 -17.17 -28.35
CA LEU A 824 -43.15 -15.96 -28.53
C LEU A 824 -43.20 -15.50 -29.98
N GLU A 825 -44.34 -14.97 -30.39
CA GLU A 825 -44.42 -14.15 -31.59
C GLU A 825 -43.97 -12.74 -31.27
N VAL A 826 -43.15 -12.16 -32.15
CA VAL A 826 -42.65 -10.81 -31.96
C VAL A 826 -42.84 -10.03 -33.26
N MET A 827 -43.32 -8.80 -33.12
CA MET A 827 -43.44 -7.84 -34.18
C MET A 827 -42.57 -6.61 -33.89
N LEU A 828 -41.95 -6.09 -34.91
CA LEU A 828 -41.15 -4.87 -34.82
C LEU A 828 -41.74 -3.77 -35.70
N LYS A 829 -42.05 -2.64 -35.08
CA LYS A 829 -42.32 -1.39 -35.82
C LYS A 829 -40.97 -0.69 -35.96
N ALA A 830 -40.32 -0.91 -37.09
CA ALA A 830 -38.97 -0.42 -37.36
C ALA A 830 -39.02 1.13 -37.53
N ALA A 831 -38.12 1.80 -36.82
CA ALA A 831 -37.95 3.26 -36.91
C ALA A 831 -37.24 3.68 -38.20
N ASN A 832 -36.48 2.76 -38.82
CA ASN A 832 -35.69 3.00 -40.03
C ASN A 832 -35.44 1.69 -40.77
N GLU A 833 -34.92 1.80 -42.03
CA GLU A 833 -34.58 0.65 -42.85
C GLU A 833 -33.43 -0.17 -42.28
N GLN A 834 -32.53 0.45 -41.55
CA GLN A 834 -31.39 -0.22 -40.95
C GLN A 834 -31.83 -1.23 -39.89
N ASP A 835 -32.82 -0.89 -39.06
CA ASP A 835 -33.33 -1.81 -38.04
C ASP A 835 -34.09 -2.98 -38.67
N ALA A 836 -34.83 -2.75 -39.73
CA ALA A 836 -35.48 -3.80 -40.52
C ALA A 836 -34.45 -4.77 -41.13
N ALA A 837 -33.36 -4.22 -41.65
CA ALA A 837 -32.27 -5.00 -42.22
C ALA A 837 -31.54 -5.83 -41.10
N ARG A 838 -31.40 -5.28 -39.92
CA ARG A 838 -30.80 -5.98 -38.76
C ARG A 838 -31.61 -7.22 -38.35
N ILE A 839 -32.92 -7.10 -38.38
CA ILE A 839 -33.84 -8.24 -38.10
C ILE A 839 -33.60 -9.35 -39.11
N GLU A 840 -33.59 -9.05 -40.41
CA GLU A 840 -33.39 -10.05 -41.47
C GLU A 840 -31.98 -10.71 -41.41
N ALA A 841 -30.97 -9.90 -41.17
CA ALA A 841 -29.59 -10.40 -41.07
C ALA A 841 -29.36 -11.30 -39.85
N ASN A 842 -30.05 -11.06 -38.76
CA ASN A 842 -29.82 -11.74 -37.47
C ASN A 842 -30.97 -12.65 -37.04
N LYS A 843 -31.92 -12.88 -37.91
CA LYS A 843 -33.16 -13.64 -37.60
C LYS A 843 -32.88 -15.00 -36.91
N PRO A 844 -31.99 -15.87 -37.42
CA PRO A 844 -31.73 -17.16 -36.75
C PRO A 844 -31.22 -17.00 -35.32
N VAL A 845 -30.37 -16.03 -35.06
CA VAL A 845 -29.81 -15.73 -33.74
C VAL A 845 -30.88 -15.19 -32.81
N LEU A 846 -31.68 -14.24 -33.26
CA LEU A 846 -32.79 -13.65 -32.48
C LEU A 846 -33.82 -14.71 -32.11
N VAL A 847 -34.23 -15.53 -33.06
CA VAL A 847 -35.19 -16.64 -32.84
C VAL A 847 -34.64 -17.64 -31.81
N SER A 848 -33.37 -18.01 -31.92
CA SER A 848 -32.76 -18.98 -31.02
C SER A 848 -32.59 -18.43 -29.61
N LEU A 849 -31.96 -17.29 -29.47
CA LEU A 849 -31.58 -16.75 -28.16
C LEU A 849 -32.73 -16.11 -27.39
N ALA A 850 -33.66 -15.47 -28.09
CA ALA A 850 -34.85 -14.91 -27.46
C ALA A 850 -36.00 -15.91 -27.36
N LYS A 851 -35.83 -17.12 -27.87
CA LYS A 851 -36.86 -18.21 -27.92
C LYS A 851 -38.14 -17.70 -28.57
N LEU A 852 -38.03 -17.36 -29.84
CA LEU A 852 -39.16 -16.82 -30.61
C LEU A 852 -39.76 -17.92 -31.51
N GLU A 853 -41.10 -17.90 -31.61
CA GLU A 853 -41.81 -18.69 -32.59
C GLU A 853 -41.69 -18.07 -33.97
N SER A 854 -41.84 -16.75 -34.02
CA SER A 854 -41.72 -15.96 -35.22
C SER A 854 -41.33 -14.52 -34.92
N ILE A 855 -40.73 -13.85 -35.89
CA ILE A 855 -40.39 -12.44 -35.84
C ILE A 855 -40.67 -11.83 -37.20
N ARG A 856 -41.40 -10.72 -37.24
CA ARG A 856 -41.67 -9.98 -38.49
C ARG A 856 -41.63 -8.46 -38.26
N VAL A 857 -41.24 -7.78 -39.31
CA VAL A 857 -41.29 -6.31 -39.34
C VAL A 857 -42.67 -5.91 -39.85
N LEU A 858 -43.32 -4.99 -39.13
CA LEU A 858 -44.62 -4.47 -39.49
C LEU A 858 -44.53 -3.51 -40.70
N ALA A 859 -45.55 -3.58 -41.57
CA ALA A 859 -45.74 -2.58 -42.61
C ALA A 859 -46.27 -1.26 -42.04
N ASP A 860 -45.98 -0.14 -42.70
CA ASP A 860 -46.45 1.17 -42.27
C ASP A 860 -47.98 1.21 -42.15
N GLY A 861 -48.44 1.62 -40.97
CA GLY A 861 -49.87 1.70 -40.71
C GLY A 861 -50.59 0.37 -40.44
N GLU A 862 -49.87 -0.73 -40.32
CA GLU A 862 -50.42 -2.05 -39.99
C GLU A 862 -51.03 -2.05 -38.57
N ALA A 863 -52.27 -2.52 -38.46
CA ALA A 863 -52.94 -2.65 -37.17
C ALA A 863 -52.36 -3.81 -36.37
N THR A 864 -52.20 -3.59 -35.08
CA THR A 864 -51.65 -4.61 -34.14
C THR A 864 -52.67 -4.98 -33.07
N PRO A 865 -52.71 -6.25 -32.60
CA PRO A 865 -53.47 -6.63 -31.42
C PRO A 865 -52.89 -5.92 -30.17
N ALA A 866 -53.53 -6.12 -29.04
CA ALA A 866 -52.97 -5.66 -27.76
C ALA A 866 -51.66 -6.34 -27.49
N CYS A 867 -50.60 -5.57 -27.32
CA CYS A 867 -49.24 -6.06 -27.18
C CYS A 867 -48.55 -5.44 -25.97
N ALA A 868 -47.67 -6.21 -25.37
CA ALA A 868 -46.62 -5.66 -24.54
C ALA A 868 -45.58 -5.01 -25.44
N THR A 869 -45.10 -3.83 -25.10
CA THR A 869 -44.20 -3.06 -25.93
C THR A 869 -42.91 -2.69 -25.21
N ALA A 870 -41.82 -2.58 -25.95
CA ALA A 870 -40.54 -2.05 -25.49
C ALA A 870 -39.84 -1.33 -26.65
N LEU A 871 -38.91 -0.46 -26.32
CA LEU A 871 -38.08 0.22 -27.31
C LEU A 871 -36.76 -0.51 -27.48
N VAL A 872 -36.32 -0.69 -28.69
CA VAL A 872 -34.99 -1.12 -29.07
C VAL A 872 -34.41 0.00 -29.94
N GLY A 873 -33.58 0.85 -29.34
CA GLY A 873 -33.25 2.14 -29.96
C GLY A 873 -34.51 2.98 -30.13
N LYS A 874 -34.84 3.36 -31.35
CA LYS A 874 -36.07 4.09 -31.69
C LYS A 874 -37.15 3.17 -32.23
N SER A 875 -36.88 1.92 -32.47
CA SER A 875 -37.84 0.92 -32.95
C SER A 875 -38.68 0.36 -31.81
N GLU A 876 -39.91 0.02 -32.07
CA GLU A 876 -40.86 -0.49 -31.08
C GLU A 876 -41.04 -2.00 -31.27
N LEU A 877 -40.74 -2.72 -30.22
CA LEU A 877 -40.88 -4.19 -30.16
C LEU A 877 -42.20 -4.53 -29.52
N MET A 878 -42.95 -5.44 -30.13
CA MET A 878 -44.30 -5.79 -29.72
C MET A 878 -44.46 -7.31 -29.55
N ILE A 879 -45.01 -7.73 -28.43
CA ILE A 879 -45.38 -9.12 -28.15
C ILE A 879 -46.87 -9.20 -27.95
N PRO A 880 -47.67 -9.91 -28.85
CA PRO A 880 -49.09 -10.11 -28.61
C PRO A 880 -49.36 -10.80 -27.26
N MET A 881 -50.26 -10.28 -26.47
CA MET A 881 -50.50 -10.72 -25.10
C MET A 881 -51.59 -11.77 -24.95
N ALA A 882 -52.44 -11.90 -25.96
CA ALA A 882 -53.58 -12.82 -25.94
C ALA A 882 -53.12 -14.29 -25.72
N GLY A 883 -53.66 -14.93 -24.69
CA GLY A 883 -53.34 -16.34 -24.35
C GLY A 883 -51.99 -16.56 -23.62
N LEU A 884 -51.23 -15.49 -23.33
CA LEU A 884 -49.95 -15.59 -22.69
C LEU A 884 -49.95 -15.31 -21.19
N ILE A 885 -50.92 -14.55 -20.73
CA ILE A 885 -51.02 -14.08 -19.34
C ILE A 885 -52.43 -14.33 -18.78
N ASP A 886 -52.50 -14.52 -17.46
CA ASP A 886 -53.72 -14.47 -16.70
C ASP A 886 -54.12 -13.01 -16.53
N LYS A 887 -55.16 -12.56 -17.26
CA LYS A 887 -55.59 -11.19 -17.32
C LYS A 887 -55.92 -10.62 -15.94
N ASP A 888 -56.64 -11.39 -15.12
CA ASP A 888 -57.10 -10.89 -13.81
C ASP A 888 -55.92 -10.82 -12.80
N ALA A 889 -55.06 -11.82 -12.77
CA ALA A 889 -53.88 -11.83 -11.94
C ALA A 889 -52.93 -10.67 -12.32
N GLU A 890 -52.74 -10.44 -13.61
CA GLU A 890 -51.85 -9.38 -14.10
C GLU A 890 -52.41 -7.96 -13.82
N LEU A 891 -53.70 -7.78 -13.97
CA LEU A 891 -54.35 -6.53 -13.60
C LEU A 891 -54.21 -6.23 -12.10
N ASP A 892 -54.34 -7.23 -11.25
CA ASP A 892 -54.11 -7.10 -9.80
C ASP A 892 -52.68 -6.74 -9.48
N ARG A 893 -51.71 -7.40 -10.12
CA ARG A 893 -50.31 -7.09 -9.96
C ARG A 893 -49.96 -5.67 -10.37
N LEU A 894 -50.45 -5.24 -11.54
CA LEU A 894 -50.23 -3.88 -12.03
C LEU A 894 -50.85 -2.82 -11.13
N ALA A 895 -52.07 -3.08 -10.61
CA ALA A 895 -52.73 -2.20 -9.65
C ALA A 895 -51.88 -2.01 -8.38
N LYS A 896 -51.25 -3.07 -7.87
CA LYS A 896 -50.32 -3.00 -6.72
C LYS A 896 -49.07 -2.21 -7.04
N GLU A 897 -48.46 -2.46 -8.19
CA GLU A 897 -47.28 -1.74 -8.63
C GLU A 897 -47.55 -0.24 -8.86
N ILE A 898 -48.70 0.11 -9.45
CA ILE A 898 -49.14 1.48 -9.64
C ILE A 898 -49.32 2.18 -8.29
N ALA A 899 -49.96 1.52 -7.33
CA ALA A 899 -50.19 2.07 -5.99
C ALA A 899 -48.83 2.30 -5.26
N LYS A 900 -47.91 1.36 -5.38
CA LYS A 900 -46.57 1.49 -4.81
C LYS A 900 -45.80 2.67 -5.42
N THR A 901 -45.83 2.79 -6.75
CA THR A 901 -45.12 3.88 -7.45
C THR A 901 -45.73 5.23 -7.12
N GLN A 902 -47.08 5.32 -7.05
CA GLN A 902 -47.76 6.50 -6.58
C GLN A 902 -47.37 6.89 -5.15
N GLY A 903 -47.22 5.91 -4.26
CA GLY A 903 -46.76 6.14 -2.91
C GLY A 903 -45.31 6.69 -2.85
N GLU A 904 -44.44 6.18 -3.69
CA GLU A 904 -43.06 6.67 -3.80
C GLU A 904 -43.03 8.11 -4.37
N ILE A 905 -43.82 8.40 -5.38
CA ILE A 905 -43.97 9.75 -5.94
C ILE A 905 -44.48 10.72 -4.86
N ALA A 906 -45.51 10.35 -4.14
CA ALA A 906 -46.05 11.17 -3.05
C ALA A 906 -45.02 11.43 -1.94
N ARG A 907 -44.24 10.42 -1.60
CA ARG A 907 -43.17 10.52 -0.61
C ARG A 907 -42.07 11.52 -1.06
N ILE A 908 -41.65 11.44 -2.30
CA ILE A 908 -40.61 12.33 -2.86
C ILE A 908 -41.17 13.76 -3.04
N GLU A 909 -42.41 13.89 -3.53
CA GLU A 909 -43.06 15.20 -3.67
C GLU A 909 -43.23 15.89 -2.31
N GLY A 910 -43.60 15.13 -1.28
CA GLY A 910 -43.69 15.62 0.09
C GLY A 910 -42.33 16.08 0.63
N LYS A 911 -41.30 15.34 0.32
CA LYS A 911 -39.90 15.65 0.72
C LYS A 911 -39.39 16.92 0.00
N LEU A 912 -39.60 17.03 -1.31
CA LEU A 912 -39.25 18.22 -2.11
C LEU A 912 -40.12 19.43 -1.83
N GLY A 913 -41.34 19.24 -1.35
CA GLY A 913 -42.28 20.31 -0.91
C GLY A 913 -41.97 20.83 0.50
N ASN A 914 -41.11 20.17 1.23
CA ASN A 914 -40.73 20.64 2.55
C ASN A 914 -39.64 21.70 2.44
N GLU A 915 -39.99 22.95 2.71
CA GLU A 915 -39.09 24.10 2.63
C GLU A 915 -37.84 23.94 3.51
N GLY A 916 -37.99 23.31 4.69
CA GLY A 916 -36.90 23.06 5.60
C GLY A 916 -35.86 22.06 5.04
N PHE A 917 -36.32 21.05 4.32
CA PHE A 917 -35.47 20.08 3.66
C PHE A 917 -34.72 20.71 2.47
N VAL A 918 -35.45 21.42 1.60
CA VAL A 918 -34.87 22.06 0.40
C VAL A 918 -33.83 23.12 0.78
N ALA A 919 -34.06 23.84 1.86
CA ALA A 919 -33.13 24.86 2.36
C ALA A 919 -31.85 24.30 3.01
N LYS A 920 -31.91 23.10 3.58
CA LYS A 920 -30.81 22.50 4.35
C LYS A 920 -30.04 21.39 3.65
N ALA A 921 -30.65 20.70 2.70
CA ALA A 921 -30.02 19.60 1.99
C ALA A 921 -29.02 20.10 0.95
N PRO A 922 -27.90 19.36 0.72
CA PRO A 922 -26.98 19.65 -0.38
C PRO A 922 -27.71 19.62 -1.74
N GLU A 923 -27.30 20.49 -2.66
CA GLU A 923 -27.88 20.57 -3.99
C GLU A 923 -27.84 19.24 -4.75
N ALA A 924 -26.75 18.48 -4.59
CA ALA A 924 -26.60 17.14 -5.17
C ALA A 924 -27.67 16.16 -4.70
N VAL A 925 -28.10 16.23 -3.44
CA VAL A 925 -29.16 15.39 -2.86
C VAL A 925 -30.50 15.77 -3.43
N ILE A 926 -30.78 17.07 -3.57
CA ILE A 926 -32.03 17.59 -4.16
C ILE A 926 -32.13 17.18 -5.63
N THR A 927 -31.05 17.31 -6.39
CA THR A 927 -31.00 16.89 -7.79
C THR A 927 -31.28 15.39 -7.94
N LYS A 928 -30.69 14.59 -7.08
CA LYS A 928 -30.88 13.14 -7.05
C LYS A 928 -32.33 12.76 -6.74
N GLU A 929 -32.96 13.45 -5.80
CA GLU A 929 -34.37 13.24 -5.48
C GLU A 929 -35.28 13.65 -6.64
N ARG A 930 -34.99 14.75 -7.37
CA ARG A 930 -35.69 15.15 -8.56
C ARG A 930 -35.59 14.15 -9.70
N GLU A 931 -34.38 13.57 -9.87
CA GLU A 931 -34.13 12.49 -10.86
C GLU A 931 -34.96 11.25 -10.53
N LYS A 932 -35.02 10.84 -9.25
CA LYS A 932 -35.85 9.75 -8.79
C LYS A 932 -37.33 10.00 -9.06
N LEU A 933 -37.80 11.23 -8.78
CA LEU A 933 -39.19 11.62 -9.02
C LEU A 933 -39.50 11.50 -10.50
N ALA A 934 -38.67 12.04 -11.38
CA ALA A 934 -38.84 11.92 -12.83
C ALA A 934 -38.89 10.47 -13.30
N GLY A 935 -38.00 9.62 -12.77
CA GLY A 935 -37.98 8.18 -13.05
C GLY A 935 -39.23 7.45 -12.61
N TYR A 936 -39.77 7.76 -11.43
CA TYR A 936 -41.02 7.17 -10.95
C TYR A 936 -42.25 7.68 -11.74
N GLN A 937 -42.27 8.94 -12.13
CA GLN A 937 -43.34 9.49 -12.97
C GLN A 937 -43.38 8.81 -14.34
N GLU A 938 -42.22 8.59 -14.95
CA GLU A 938 -42.12 7.88 -16.22
C GLU A 938 -42.54 6.40 -16.06
N ALA A 939 -42.11 5.74 -14.97
CA ALA A 939 -42.51 4.37 -14.64
C ALA A 939 -44.04 4.28 -14.45
N LEU A 940 -44.66 5.26 -13.78
CA LEU A 940 -46.09 5.28 -13.59
C LEU A 940 -46.84 5.36 -14.91
N VAL A 941 -46.42 6.20 -15.84
CA VAL A 941 -47.01 6.31 -17.17
C VAL A 941 -46.94 4.97 -17.90
N LYS A 942 -45.82 4.30 -17.86
CA LYS A 942 -45.65 2.97 -18.45
C LYS A 942 -46.57 1.92 -17.81
N LEU A 943 -46.66 1.91 -16.48
CA LEU A 943 -47.52 0.96 -15.76
C LEU A 943 -49.00 1.18 -16.09
N GLU A 944 -49.45 2.43 -16.19
CA GLU A 944 -50.83 2.77 -16.59
C GLU A 944 -51.14 2.35 -18.03
N GLN A 945 -50.19 2.53 -18.95
CA GLN A 945 -50.30 2.07 -20.33
C GLN A 945 -50.37 0.52 -20.40
N GLN A 946 -49.54 -0.18 -19.63
CA GLN A 946 -49.60 -1.63 -19.54
C GLN A 946 -50.95 -2.12 -19.01
N LYS A 947 -51.44 -1.45 -17.94
CA LYS A 947 -52.74 -1.78 -17.37
C LYS A 947 -53.86 -1.61 -18.42
N ALA A 948 -53.86 -0.52 -19.18
CA ALA A 948 -54.81 -0.29 -20.26
C ALA A 948 -54.70 -1.37 -21.36
N THR A 949 -53.49 -1.72 -21.74
CA THR A 949 -53.20 -2.79 -22.73
C THR A 949 -53.73 -4.15 -22.27
N ILE A 950 -53.49 -4.55 -21.03
CA ILE A 950 -53.93 -5.81 -20.46
C ILE A 950 -55.48 -5.81 -20.33
N ALA A 951 -56.08 -4.71 -19.89
CA ALA A 951 -57.53 -4.58 -19.79
C ALA A 951 -58.24 -4.71 -21.14
N ALA A 952 -57.56 -4.34 -22.25
CA ALA A 952 -58.09 -4.47 -23.60
C ALA A 952 -58.05 -5.93 -24.15
N LEU A 953 -57.34 -6.82 -23.50
CA LEU A 953 -57.32 -8.24 -23.91
C LEU A 953 -58.68 -8.91 -23.67
#